data_f73ff0691671510f04397c788cbc6f9c
#
_entry.id   f73ff0691671510f04397c788cbc6f9c
#
_cell.length_a   1.000
_cell.length_b   1.000
_cell.length_c   1.000
_cell.angle_alpha   90.00
_cell.angle_beta   90.00
_cell.angle_gamma   90.00
#
_symmetry.space_group_name_H-M   'P 1'
#
loop_
_entity.id
_entity.type
_entity.pdbx_description
1 polymer ?
#
loop_
_entity_poly.entity_id
_entity_poly.type
_entity_poly.pdbx_seq_one_letter_code
_entity_poly.pdbx_strand_id
1 'polypeptide(L)'
;MKQHSLDILLRPRSIAFVGASDRPNSTGAAMLAMCLIDGFDGKIFSINPRLSTLNGRPCYADLRALPEVPDHVVIGVASRFVEVVVDQALELGIRAATIFASCYLDDDTSPRLPARIAAKASSAGMQICGANCMGFYTPSAGLRVASVASPDGLQKGGIAWIAQSGSAFGALSHNDRRLGFNLVVSTGMELVTTVADYMEWALHQPETRVVGLFIETIRNAAGFIAALEIARKREIPVVVLKVGRTLKSAQMAVSHTGAIAGNDAVYEAVFRAYGVHRVADMDEMAATLALFDTPRRPAPGQLGAIHDSGGERELLVDLAEDYGFRFAELASATCTALQEHLEPGLVAENPLDAFGTHNNLEDRFAALIATLVNDANVGLGVFLSNPRDGYAYAENYCSALIKAAQITDKPLALATNYSMADDRKIAIRLKEAGIPLLRGTRNALLATGHFMADREFRSRYSKLSEIAQPKNIVHEAVVSRWKARLADRAPLTEADGLTMLADFGLAAPGMATVTSLAELNAAINNLAFPTVLKTAEDYAHKSEVDGVRLNLTSADEAIEAYTEMAACLGPKVLVMEMVPAGFELSFGAIYDVDFGTVVIVSAGGVLIEFLNDKVAALAPLDCEAAKSLLSELRIARLLAGYRGKPAVDMDGLARQLAQFSQMVALLGDAITEIDINPVICGPDGAFAVDCLVLTKAGVK
;
A
#
# COMPACT_ATOMS: atom_id res chain seq x y z
N MET A 1 -30.77 6.16 -5.78
CA MET A 1 -29.34 6.46 -5.96
C MET A 1 -29.11 6.93 -7.39
N LYS A 2 -28.24 7.91 -7.64
CA LYS A 2 -27.85 8.24 -9.02
C LYS A 2 -27.12 7.02 -9.61
N GLN A 3 -27.45 6.64 -10.84
CA GLN A 3 -26.80 5.54 -11.54
C GLN A 3 -25.33 5.86 -11.73
N HIS A 4 -24.44 4.94 -11.34
CA HIS A 4 -23.00 5.11 -11.51
C HIS A 4 -22.60 4.90 -12.99
N SER A 5 -21.58 5.60 -13.48
CA SER A 5 -21.14 5.47 -14.87
C SER A 5 -20.71 4.05 -15.26
N LEU A 6 -20.18 3.27 -14.31
CA LEU A 6 -19.79 1.88 -14.52
C LEU A 6 -20.94 0.86 -14.43
N ASP A 7 -22.17 1.25 -14.04
CA ASP A 7 -23.29 0.31 -14.00
C ASP A 7 -23.59 -0.30 -15.38
N ILE A 8 -23.39 0.47 -16.46
CA ILE A 8 -23.58 -0.01 -17.82
C ILE A 8 -22.54 -1.10 -18.21
N LEU A 9 -21.37 -1.11 -17.59
CA LEU A 9 -20.33 -2.14 -17.77
C LEU A 9 -20.56 -3.33 -16.84
N LEU A 10 -20.76 -3.05 -15.54
CA LEU A 10 -20.74 -4.06 -14.47
C LEU A 10 -22.10 -4.66 -14.14
N ARG A 11 -23.20 -3.99 -14.52
CA ARG A 11 -24.61 -4.42 -14.35
C ARG A 11 -25.47 -4.12 -15.58
N PRO A 12 -25.02 -4.51 -16.80
CA PRO A 12 -25.75 -4.25 -18.02
C PRO A 12 -27.08 -5.03 -18.04
N ARG A 13 -28.06 -4.51 -18.76
CA ARG A 13 -29.35 -5.21 -19.02
C ARG A 13 -29.28 -6.06 -20.28
N SER A 14 -28.29 -5.78 -21.15
CA SER A 14 -28.08 -6.53 -22.37
C SER A 14 -26.59 -6.57 -22.76
N ILE A 15 -26.13 -7.73 -23.24
CA ILE A 15 -24.74 -7.99 -23.62
C ILE A 15 -24.67 -8.63 -24.99
N ALA A 16 -23.77 -8.10 -25.83
CA ALA A 16 -23.43 -8.71 -27.11
C ALA A 16 -22.03 -9.33 -27.06
N PHE A 17 -21.90 -10.60 -27.46
CA PHE A 17 -20.65 -11.35 -27.49
C PHE A 17 -20.13 -11.47 -28.93
N VAL A 18 -19.12 -10.66 -29.28
CA VAL A 18 -18.48 -10.66 -30.61
C VAL A 18 -17.39 -11.72 -30.66
N GLY A 19 -17.48 -12.63 -31.60
CA GLY A 19 -16.63 -13.81 -31.69
C GLY A 19 -17.17 -15.02 -30.91
N ALA A 20 -18.47 -15.01 -30.58
CA ALA A 20 -19.13 -16.15 -29.94
C ALA A 20 -19.00 -17.42 -30.82
N SER A 21 -18.81 -18.58 -30.19
CA SER A 21 -18.49 -19.84 -30.87
C SER A 21 -18.98 -21.03 -30.06
N ASP A 22 -19.26 -22.14 -30.75
CA ASP A 22 -19.51 -23.45 -30.16
C ASP A 22 -18.24 -24.33 -30.12
N ARG A 23 -17.13 -23.81 -30.65
CA ARG A 23 -15.87 -24.56 -30.68
C ARG A 23 -15.34 -24.74 -29.25
N PRO A 24 -15.18 -25.99 -28.77
CA PRO A 24 -14.66 -26.27 -27.44
C PRO A 24 -13.32 -25.60 -27.15
N ASN A 25 -13.10 -25.15 -25.91
CA ASN A 25 -11.86 -24.50 -25.45
C ASN A 25 -11.50 -23.20 -26.20
N SER A 26 -12.43 -22.57 -26.89
CA SER A 26 -12.23 -21.24 -27.48
C SER A 26 -12.72 -20.15 -26.52
N THR A 27 -12.11 -18.96 -26.60
CA THR A 27 -12.57 -17.76 -25.88
C THR A 27 -14.04 -17.46 -26.18
N GLY A 28 -14.48 -17.65 -27.44
CA GLY A 28 -15.88 -17.45 -27.85
C GLY A 28 -16.89 -18.37 -27.18
N ALA A 29 -16.49 -19.63 -26.88
CA ALA A 29 -17.34 -20.56 -26.13
C ALA A 29 -17.30 -20.26 -24.63
N ALA A 30 -16.09 -19.96 -24.09
CA ALA A 30 -15.92 -19.68 -22.67
C ALA A 30 -16.71 -18.44 -22.22
N MET A 31 -16.62 -17.30 -22.94
CA MET A 31 -17.29 -16.07 -22.55
C MET A 31 -18.81 -16.20 -22.50
N LEU A 32 -19.41 -16.98 -23.42
CA LEU A 32 -20.85 -17.22 -23.43
C LEU A 32 -21.27 -18.18 -22.29
N ALA A 33 -20.51 -19.26 -22.08
CA ALA A 33 -20.79 -20.23 -21.01
C ALA A 33 -20.68 -19.57 -19.63
N MET A 34 -19.67 -18.73 -19.41
CA MET A 34 -19.47 -18.00 -18.15
C MET A 34 -20.60 -17.03 -17.86
N CYS A 35 -21.11 -16.31 -18.85
CA CYS A 35 -22.23 -15.40 -18.67
C CYS A 35 -23.53 -16.12 -18.22
N LEU A 36 -23.70 -17.39 -18.62
CA LEU A 36 -24.91 -18.18 -18.32
C LEU A 36 -24.84 -18.90 -16.98
N ILE A 37 -23.65 -19.13 -16.41
CA ILE A 37 -23.44 -20.08 -15.31
C ILE A 37 -24.08 -19.65 -13.98
N ASP A 38 -24.12 -18.35 -13.70
CA ASP A 38 -24.67 -17.80 -12.44
C ASP A 38 -26.08 -17.20 -12.61
N GLY A 39 -26.74 -17.44 -13.78
CA GLY A 39 -28.11 -17.06 -14.01
C GLY A 39 -28.31 -15.58 -14.35
N PHE A 40 -27.42 -14.99 -15.15
CA PHE A 40 -27.64 -13.64 -15.68
C PHE A 40 -29.00 -13.55 -16.38
N ASP A 41 -29.84 -12.62 -15.95
CA ASP A 41 -31.23 -12.46 -16.40
C ASP A 41 -31.40 -11.45 -17.55
N GLY A 42 -30.30 -10.78 -17.96
CA GLY A 42 -30.29 -9.83 -19.05
C GLY A 42 -30.36 -10.49 -20.44
N LYS A 43 -30.55 -9.67 -21.45
CA LYS A 43 -30.56 -10.13 -22.85
C LYS A 43 -29.15 -10.44 -23.34
N ILE A 44 -28.97 -11.55 -24.03
CA ILE A 44 -27.71 -12.02 -24.58
C ILE A 44 -27.81 -12.15 -26.09
N PHE A 45 -26.88 -11.48 -26.80
CA PHE A 45 -26.73 -11.53 -28.23
C PHE A 45 -25.42 -12.18 -28.64
N SER A 46 -25.48 -13.22 -29.48
CA SER A 46 -24.29 -13.86 -30.04
C SER A 46 -23.96 -13.29 -31.40
N ILE A 47 -22.70 -12.94 -31.65
CA ILE A 47 -22.24 -12.38 -32.93
C ILE A 47 -21.13 -13.22 -33.49
N ASN A 48 -21.39 -13.79 -34.68
CA ASN A 48 -20.42 -14.53 -35.49
C ASN A 48 -20.87 -14.52 -36.96
N PRO A 49 -20.07 -13.97 -37.90
CA PRO A 49 -20.47 -13.85 -39.29
C PRO A 49 -20.65 -15.19 -40.04
N ARG A 50 -20.26 -16.31 -39.41
CA ARG A 50 -20.31 -17.64 -40.02
C ARG A 50 -21.47 -18.49 -39.51
N LEU A 51 -22.21 -18.03 -38.49
CA LEU A 51 -23.26 -18.79 -37.81
C LEU A 51 -24.57 -18.01 -37.87
N SER A 52 -25.71 -18.69 -38.12
CA SER A 52 -27.06 -18.14 -38.00
C SER A 52 -27.71 -18.47 -36.66
N THR A 53 -27.20 -19.53 -36.01
CA THR A 53 -27.64 -19.97 -34.67
C THR A 53 -26.46 -20.46 -33.86
N LEU A 54 -26.50 -20.29 -32.56
CA LEU A 54 -25.52 -20.78 -31.61
C LEU A 54 -26.23 -21.26 -30.33
N ASN A 55 -26.04 -22.53 -29.96
CA ASN A 55 -26.68 -23.14 -28.81
C ASN A 55 -28.21 -22.93 -28.78
N GLY A 56 -28.88 -23.04 -29.97
CA GLY A 56 -30.31 -22.89 -30.14
C GLY A 56 -30.81 -21.44 -30.07
N ARG A 57 -29.93 -20.44 -29.99
CA ARG A 57 -30.25 -19.00 -29.99
C ARG A 57 -29.88 -18.36 -31.35
N PRO A 58 -30.54 -17.27 -31.77
CA PRO A 58 -30.11 -16.51 -32.94
C PRO A 58 -28.66 -16.02 -32.81
N CYS A 59 -27.91 -16.10 -33.91
CA CYS A 59 -26.57 -15.56 -34.02
C CYS A 59 -26.53 -14.56 -35.18
N TYR A 60 -25.99 -13.38 -34.93
CA TYR A 60 -26.00 -12.25 -35.85
C TYR A 60 -24.64 -12.07 -36.52
N ALA A 61 -24.60 -11.53 -37.73
CA ALA A 61 -23.38 -11.37 -38.49
C ALA A 61 -22.45 -10.29 -37.93
N ASP A 62 -23.03 -9.19 -37.42
CA ASP A 62 -22.31 -8.05 -36.84
C ASP A 62 -23.23 -7.31 -35.84
N LEU A 63 -22.71 -6.24 -35.20
CA LEU A 63 -23.45 -5.43 -34.23
C LEU A 63 -24.64 -4.67 -34.85
N ARG A 64 -24.56 -4.29 -36.13
CA ARG A 64 -25.63 -3.57 -36.85
C ARG A 64 -26.85 -4.45 -37.16
N ALA A 65 -26.64 -5.77 -37.20
CA ALA A 65 -27.70 -6.75 -37.43
C ALA A 65 -28.54 -7.05 -36.18
N LEU A 66 -28.19 -6.52 -35.03
CA LEU A 66 -28.92 -6.75 -33.77
C LEU A 66 -30.32 -6.10 -33.79
N PRO A 67 -31.32 -6.71 -33.14
CA PRO A 67 -32.68 -6.16 -33.06
C PRO A 67 -32.77 -4.92 -32.14
N GLU A 68 -31.81 -4.72 -31.27
CA GLU A 68 -31.67 -3.55 -30.37
C GLU A 68 -30.21 -3.29 -30.05
N VAL A 69 -29.88 -2.06 -29.61
CA VAL A 69 -28.52 -1.69 -29.18
C VAL A 69 -28.25 -2.26 -27.78
N PRO A 70 -27.21 -3.09 -27.60
CA PRO A 70 -26.87 -3.63 -26.30
C PRO A 70 -26.20 -2.59 -25.40
N ASP A 71 -26.35 -2.74 -24.08
CA ASP A 71 -25.66 -1.90 -23.10
C ASP A 71 -24.14 -2.14 -23.12
N HIS A 72 -23.69 -3.40 -23.34
CA HIS A 72 -22.30 -3.83 -23.25
C HIS A 72 -21.91 -4.76 -24.41
N VAL A 73 -20.74 -4.58 -24.97
CA VAL A 73 -20.15 -5.47 -25.98
C VAL A 73 -18.90 -6.17 -25.42
N VAL A 74 -18.88 -7.50 -25.50
CA VAL A 74 -17.71 -8.33 -25.12
C VAL A 74 -16.99 -8.75 -26.39
N ILE A 75 -15.73 -8.36 -26.54
CA ILE A 75 -14.94 -8.51 -27.74
C ILE A 75 -13.93 -9.66 -27.58
N GLY A 76 -14.29 -10.85 -28.10
CA GLY A 76 -13.50 -12.07 -28.06
C GLY A 76 -12.87 -12.43 -29.41
N VAL A 77 -12.41 -11.43 -30.18
CA VAL A 77 -11.76 -11.61 -31.50
C VAL A 77 -10.28 -11.26 -31.45
N ALA A 78 -9.49 -11.67 -32.46
CA ALA A 78 -8.07 -11.33 -32.56
C ALA A 78 -7.84 -9.82 -32.68
N SER A 79 -6.69 -9.34 -32.18
CA SER A 79 -6.31 -7.91 -32.07
C SER A 79 -6.61 -7.11 -33.34
N ARG A 80 -6.32 -7.65 -34.55
CA ARG A 80 -6.55 -6.99 -35.82
C ARG A 80 -8.02 -6.65 -36.15
N PHE A 81 -8.96 -7.26 -35.46
CA PHE A 81 -10.40 -7.00 -35.69
C PHE A 81 -11.03 -6.11 -34.59
N VAL A 82 -10.29 -5.84 -33.51
CA VAL A 82 -10.82 -5.12 -32.34
C VAL A 82 -11.25 -3.71 -32.71
N GLU A 83 -10.42 -2.96 -33.45
CA GLU A 83 -10.70 -1.56 -33.81
C GLU A 83 -12.01 -1.43 -34.63
N VAL A 84 -12.22 -2.32 -35.61
CA VAL A 84 -13.45 -2.34 -36.42
C VAL A 84 -14.69 -2.61 -35.56
N VAL A 85 -14.60 -3.51 -34.57
CA VAL A 85 -15.71 -3.80 -33.67
C VAL A 85 -15.99 -2.61 -32.73
N VAL A 86 -14.93 -1.96 -32.25
CA VAL A 86 -15.07 -0.73 -31.42
C VAL A 86 -15.71 0.39 -32.25
N ASP A 87 -15.30 0.61 -33.48
CA ASP A 87 -15.90 1.61 -34.36
C ASP A 87 -17.40 1.34 -34.58
N GLN A 88 -17.80 0.09 -34.84
CA GLN A 88 -19.20 -0.28 -34.96
C GLN A 88 -19.97 -0.03 -33.65
N ALA A 89 -19.37 -0.36 -32.50
CA ALA A 89 -20.00 -0.14 -31.20
C ALA A 89 -20.23 1.37 -30.95
N LEU A 90 -19.24 2.20 -31.30
CA LEU A 90 -19.34 3.66 -31.14
C LEU A 90 -20.39 4.27 -32.08
N GLU A 91 -20.46 3.83 -33.36
CA GLU A 91 -21.47 4.24 -34.32
C GLU A 91 -22.91 3.95 -33.82
N LEU A 92 -23.09 2.83 -33.12
CA LEU A 92 -24.39 2.41 -32.55
C LEU A 92 -24.67 3.06 -31.20
N GLY A 93 -23.73 3.83 -30.63
CA GLY A 93 -23.91 4.46 -29.34
C GLY A 93 -23.77 3.50 -28.13
N ILE A 94 -23.12 2.35 -28.30
CA ILE A 94 -22.82 1.41 -27.21
C ILE A 94 -21.78 2.07 -26.30
N ARG A 95 -22.03 2.03 -24.99
CA ARG A 95 -21.25 2.80 -24.00
C ARG A 95 -20.35 1.96 -23.09
N ALA A 96 -20.33 0.62 -23.23
CA ALA A 96 -19.47 -0.27 -22.49
C ALA A 96 -18.88 -1.37 -23.38
N ALA A 97 -17.59 -1.68 -23.16
CA ALA A 97 -16.90 -2.77 -23.85
C ALA A 97 -16.00 -3.54 -22.90
N THR A 98 -15.82 -4.85 -23.15
CA THR A 98 -14.76 -5.67 -22.56
C THR A 98 -13.89 -6.24 -23.69
N ILE A 99 -12.57 -6.04 -23.63
CA ILE A 99 -11.63 -6.43 -24.67
C ILE A 99 -10.62 -7.44 -24.12
N PHE A 100 -10.74 -8.70 -24.53
CA PHE A 100 -9.82 -9.75 -24.09
C PHE A 100 -8.49 -9.75 -24.83
N ALA A 101 -8.48 -9.35 -26.11
CA ALA A 101 -7.28 -9.30 -26.95
C ALA A 101 -6.22 -8.35 -26.36
N SER A 102 -4.94 -8.68 -26.61
CA SER A 102 -3.81 -7.84 -26.18
C SER A 102 -3.71 -6.50 -26.92
N CYS A 103 -4.38 -6.38 -28.07
CA CYS A 103 -4.31 -5.22 -28.97
C CYS A 103 -2.89 -4.87 -29.45
N TYR A 104 -1.94 -5.81 -29.40
CA TYR A 104 -0.65 -5.68 -30.06
C TYR A 104 -0.72 -6.23 -31.47
N LEU A 105 -0.12 -5.48 -32.41
CA LEU A 105 0.02 -5.84 -33.82
C LEU A 105 1.49 -5.73 -34.20
N ASP A 106 1.99 -6.66 -35.01
CA ASP A 106 3.38 -6.65 -35.50
C ASP A 106 3.65 -5.45 -36.42
N ASP A 107 2.68 -5.14 -37.26
CA ASP A 107 2.74 -4.03 -38.22
C ASP A 107 1.79 -2.89 -37.80
N ASP A 108 1.91 -2.38 -36.58
CA ASP A 108 1.02 -1.34 -36.05
C ASP A 108 1.42 0.05 -36.55
N THR A 109 0.42 0.90 -36.82
CA THR A 109 0.62 2.30 -37.18
C THR A 109 0.77 3.19 -35.95
N SER A 110 1.31 4.39 -36.14
CA SER A 110 1.33 5.40 -35.06
C SER A 110 0.09 6.32 -35.17
N PRO A 111 -0.67 6.58 -34.08
CA PRO A 111 -0.54 5.95 -32.73
C PRO A 111 -0.85 4.45 -32.76
N ARG A 112 -0.27 3.68 -31.82
CA ARG A 112 -0.52 2.24 -31.72
C ARG A 112 -1.98 1.94 -31.40
N LEU A 113 -2.45 0.73 -31.78
CA LEU A 113 -3.84 0.28 -31.63
C LEU A 113 -4.45 0.54 -30.22
N PRO A 114 -3.78 0.24 -29.09
CA PRO A 114 -4.32 0.57 -27.79
C PRO A 114 -4.62 2.07 -27.60
N ALA A 115 -3.72 2.94 -28.04
CA ALA A 115 -3.89 4.39 -27.96
C ALA A 115 -5.03 4.90 -28.85
N ARG A 116 -5.19 4.34 -30.06
CA ARG A 116 -6.30 4.70 -30.96
C ARG A 116 -7.66 4.32 -30.36
N ILE A 117 -7.76 3.10 -29.80
CA ILE A 117 -8.99 2.63 -29.15
C ILE A 117 -9.29 3.51 -27.93
N ALA A 118 -8.28 3.78 -27.07
CA ALA A 118 -8.46 4.62 -25.89
C ALA A 118 -8.96 6.03 -26.25
N ALA A 119 -8.37 6.68 -27.27
CA ALA A 119 -8.77 8.01 -27.71
C ALA A 119 -10.22 8.04 -28.24
N LYS A 120 -10.61 7.07 -29.08
CA LYS A 120 -11.97 6.95 -29.63
C LYS A 120 -13.00 6.73 -28.51
N ALA A 121 -12.73 5.78 -27.61
CA ALA A 121 -13.62 5.42 -26.53
C ALA A 121 -13.79 6.56 -25.52
N SER A 122 -12.69 7.21 -25.12
CA SER A 122 -12.73 8.34 -24.18
C SER A 122 -13.52 9.52 -24.76
N SER A 123 -13.32 9.86 -26.03
CA SER A 123 -14.06 10.96 -26.67
C SER A 123 -15.57 10.70 -26.75
N ALA A 124 -15.99 9.43 -26.80
CA ALA A 124 -17.38 9.01 -26.83
C ALA A 124 -17.96 8.70 -25.43
N GLY A 125 -17.16 8.77 -24.36
CA GLY A 125 -17.57 8.40 -23.01
C GLY A 125 -17.84 6.90 -22.82
N MET A 126 -17.24 6.03 -23.66
CA MET A 126 -17.36 4.58 -23.56
C MET A 126 -16.45 4.03 -22.45
N GLN A 127 -16.99 3.22 -21.56
CA GLN A 127 -16.22 2.50 -20.55
C GLN A 127 -15.61 1.24 -21.15
N ILE A 128 -14.32 0.96 -20.87
CA ILE A 128 -13.64 -0.24 -21.39
C ILE A 128 -12.97 -0.99 -20.25
N CYS A 129 -13.35 -2.28 -20.05
CA CYS A 129 -12.57 -3.24 -19.30
C CYS A 129 -11.51 -3.86 -20.22
N GLY A 130 -10.24 -3.69 -19.89
CA GLY A 130 -9.12 -4.18 -20.70
C GLY A 130 -8.39 -3.05 -21.46
N ALA A 131 -7.70 -3.32 -22.56
CA ALA A 131 -7.47 -4.61 -23.24
C ALA A 131 -6.61 -5.58 -22.38
N ASN A 132 -6.36 -6.77 -22.93
CA ASN A 132 -5.51 -7.79 -22.30
C ASN A 132 -5.97 -8.13 -20.87
N CYS A 133 -7.27 -8.35 -20.68
CA CYS A 133 -7.88 -8.67 -19.38
C CYS A 133 -8.49 -10.07 -19.39
N MET A 134 -8.77 -10.58 -18.19
CA MET A 134 -9.54 -11.83 -18.00
C MET A 134 -11.05 -11.56 -17.88
N GLY A 135 -11.45 -10.29 -17.72
CA GLY A 135 -12.82 -9.87 -17.54
C GLY A 135 -13.19 -9.51 -16.10
N PHE A 136 -14.47 -9.69 -15.76
CA PHE A 136 -14.97 -9.35 -14.43
C PHE A 136 -16.15 -10.24 -14.00
N TYR A 137 -16.39 -10.28 -12.69
CA TYR A 137 -17.56 -10.95 -12.07
C TYR A 137 -18.31 -9.96 -11.18
N THR A 138 -19.61 -9.91 -11.33
CA THR A 138 -20.53 -9.16 -10.46
C THR A 138 -21.56 -10.13 -9.88
N PRO A 139 -21.24 -10.80 -8.75
CA PRO A 139 -22.09 -11.88 -8.20
C PRO A 139 -23.50 -11.45 -7.84
N SER A 140 -23.71 -10.18 -7.46
CA SER A 140 -25.04 -9.64 -7.16
C SER A 140 -25.96 -9.57 -8.41
N ALA A 141 -25.35 -9.43 -9.60
CA ALA A 141 -26.06 -9.44 -10.89
C ALA A 141 -26.09 -10.82 -11.55
N GLY A 142 -25.55 -11.87 -10.91
CA GLY A 142 -25.40 -13.19 -11.52
C GLY A 142 -24.52 -13.17 -12.77
N LEU A 143 -23.62 -12.19 -12.92
CA LEU A 143 -22.89 -11.92 -14.15
C LEU A 143 -21.43 -12.30 -14.04
N ARG A 144 -20.95 -13.10 -14.99
CA ARG A 144 -19.52 -13.32 -15.24
C ARG A 144 -19.20 -13.05 -16.71
N VAL A 145 -18.34 -12.10 -16.95
CA VAL A 145 -17.73 -11.83 -18.26
C VAL A 145 -16.29 -12.29 -18.19
N ALA A 146 -15.94 -13.42 -18.81
CA ALA A 146 -14.60 -13.98 -18.71
C ALA A 146 -14.14 -14.65 -20.00
N SER A 147 -12.83 -14.58 -20.27
CA SER A 147 -12.19 -15.17 -21.45
C SER A 147 -11.87 -16.65 -21.29
N VAL A 148 -11.88 -17.17 -20.08
CA VAL A 148 -11.55 -18.57 -19.73
C VAL A 148 -12.68 -19.17 -18.92
N ALA A 149 -13.03 -20.40 -19.22
CA ALA A 149 -14.06 -21.12 -18.47
C ALA A 149 -13.57 -21.48 -17.06
N SER A 150 -14.39 -21.16 -16.07
CA SER A 150 -14.19 -21.53 -14.68
C SER A 150 -15.55 -21.87 -14.05
N PRO A 151 -15.90 -23.17 -14.03
CA PRO A 151 -17.23 -23.62 -13.65
C PRO A 151 -17.52 -23.53 -12.14
N ASP A 152 -16.51 -23.37 -11.30
CA ASP A 152 -16.68 -23.33 -9.86
C ASP A 152 -17.51 -22.12 -9.42
N GLY A 153 -18.45 -22.36 -8.49
CA GLY A 153 -19.33 -21.31 -7.96
C GLY A 153 -18.56 -20.26 -7.17
N LEU A 154 -18.75 -19.00 -7.53
CA LEU A 154 -18.20 -17.87 -6.80
C LEU A 154 -19.04 -17.60 -5.55
N GLN A 155 -18.41 -17.48 -4.38
CA GLN A 155 -19.12 -17.14 -3.16
C GLN A 155 -19.45 -15.64 -3.14
N LYS A 156 -20.70 -15.30 -2.81
CA LYS A 156 -21.10 -13.90 -2.55
C LYS A 156 -20.55 -13.45 -1.20
N GLY A 157 -20.09 -12.20 -1.12
CA GLY A 157 -19.52 -11.62 0.09
C GLY A 157 -19.25 -10.14 -0.06
N GLY A 158 -18.40 -9.58 0.80
CA GLY A 158 -18.10 -8.15 0.84
C GLY A 158 -16.75 -7.75 0.26
N ILE A 159 -16.05 -8.63 -0.41
CA ILE A 159 -14.74 -8.34 -0.99
C ILE A 159 -14.90 -7.81 -2.41
N ALA A 160 -14.35 -6.63 -2.68
CA ALA A 160 -14.10 -6.14 -4.03
C ALA A 160 -12.64 -6.44 -4.39
N TRP A 161 -12.40 -7.40 -5.29
CA TRP A 161 -11.07 -7.78 -5.76
C TRP A 161 -10.78 -7.20 -7.13
N ILE A 162 -9.78 -6.31 -7.22
CA ILE A 162 -9.40 -5.59 -8.44
C ILE A 162 -7.93 -5.86 -8.72
N ALA A 163 -7.64 -6.55 -9.84
CA ALA A 163 -6.29 -7.00 -10.18
C ALA A 163 -5.86 -6.54 -11.58
N GLN A 164 -4.70 -5.93 -11.69
CA GLN A 164 -4.07 -5.66 -12.99
C GLN A 164 -3.52 -6.96 -13.61
N SER A 165 -3.21 -7.96 -12.79
CA SER A 165 -2.76 -9.28 -13.22
C SER A 165 -3.94 -10.22 -13.49
N GLY A 166 -4.00 -10.80 -14.70
CA GLY A 166 -4.99 -11.82 -15.03
C GLY A 166 -4.81 -13.12 -14.24
N SER A 167 -3.59 -13.51 -13.92
CA SER A 167 -3.29 -14.67 -13.07
C SER A 167 -3.75 -14.45 -11.63
N ALA A 168 -3.47 -13.30 -11.04
CA ALA A 168 -3.90 -12.95 -9.69
C ALA A 168 -5.44 -12.85 -9.57
N PHE A 169 -6.11 -12.32 -10.62
CA PHE A 169 -7.57 -12.33 -10.73
C PHE A 169 -8.14 -13.74 -10.58
N GLY A 170 -7.62 -14.70 -11.36
CA GLY A 170 -8.08 -16.09 -11.34
C GLY A 170 -7.72 -16.82 -10.05
N ALA A 171 -6.48 -16.67 -9.57
CA ALA A 171 -5.98 -17.37 -8.39
C ALA A 171 -6.80 -17.07 -7.13
N LEU A 172 -7.14 -15.80 -6.87
CA LEU A 172 -7.89 -15.44 -5.67
C LEU A 172 -9.40 -15.66 -5.80
N SER A 173 -9.97 -15.44 -7.00
CA SER A 173 -11.40 -15.64 -7.21
C SER A 173 -11.82 -17.11 -7.20
N HIS A 174 -10.92 -18.04 -7.57
CA HIS A 174 -11.15 -19.48 -7.57
C HIS A 174 -10.55 -20.17 -6.36
N ASN A 175 -10.72 -19.58 -5.20
CA ASN A 175 -10.25 -20.12 -3.93
C ASN A 175 -11.19 -21.24 -3.39
N ASP A 176 -10.84 -21.76 -2.22
CA ASP A 176 -11.58 -22.81 -1.51
C ASP A 176 -12.93 -22.38 -0.89
N ARG A 177 -13.56 -21.33 -1.40
CA ARG A 177 -14.81 -20.74 -0.93
C ARG A 177 -14.79 -20.05 0.42
N ARG A 178 -13.63 -19.82 1.02
CA ARG A 178 -13.49 -18.99 2.23
C ARG A 178 -13.75 -17.51 1.95
N LEU A 179 -13.34 -17.04 0.78
CA LEU A 179 -13.54 -15.66 0.37
C LEU A 179 -14.86 -15.49 -0.38
N GLY A 180 -15.56 -14.40 -0.10
CA GLY A 180 -16.78 -14.04 -0.78
C GLY A 180 -16.66 -12.67 -1.42
N PHE A 181 -17.14 -12.55 -2.66
CA PHE A 181 -16.94 -11.36 -3.47
C PHE A 181 -18.25 -10.66 -3.82
N ASN A 182 -18.20 -9.34 -3.91
CA ASN A 182 -19.24 -8.53 -4.56
C ASN A 182 -18.78 -8.00 -5.92
N LEU A 183 -17.45 -7.90 -6.13
CA LEU A 183 -16.82 -7.56 -7.40
C LEU A 183 -15.51 -8.31 -7.54
N VAL A 184 -15.22 -8.82 -8.72
CA VAL A 184 -13.89 -9.32 -9.11
C VAL A 184 -13.57 -8.77 -10.49
N VAL A 185 -12.43 -8.11 -10.67
CA VAL A 185 -12.05 -7.50 -11.96
C VAL A 185 -10.59 -7.79 -12.29
N SER A 186 -10.35 -8.17 -13.57
CA SER A 186 -9.04 -8.10 -14.21
C SER A 186 -9.01 -6.86 -15.09
N THR A 187 -8.30 -5.80 -14.68
CA THR A 187 -8.35 -4.52 -15.38
C THR A 187 -7.57 -4.50 -16.69
N GLY A 188 -6.56 -5.38 -16.81
CA GLY A 188 -5.69 -5.45 -17.98
C GLY A 188 -4.90 -4.15 -18.19
N MET A 189 -4.88 -3.67 -19.45
CA MET A 189 -4.11 -2.47 -19.84
C MET A 189 -4.74 -1.14 -19.38
N GLU A 190 -5.98 -1.15 -18.91
CA GLU A 190 -6.68 0.07 -18.46
C GLU A 190 -6.74 1.14 -19.53
N LEU A 191 -7.27 0.81 -20.70
CA LEU A 191 -7.35 1.74 -21.84
C LEU A 191 -8.19 2.97 -21.52
N VAL A 192 -9.26 2.80 -20.74
CA VAL A 192 -10.19 3.86 -20.31
C VAL A 192 -10.50 3.72 -18.82
N THR A 193 -11.09 2.60 -18.42
CA THR A 193 -11.50 2.36 -17.02
C THR A 193 -10.32 1.82 -16.24
N THR A 194 -9.97 2.51 -15.17
CA THR A 194 -8.79 2.25 -14.34
C THR A 194 -9.13 1.56 -13.00
N VAL A 195 -8.12 1.10 -12.27
CA VAL A 195 -8.29 0.62 -10.88
C VAL A 195 -9.08 1.61 -10.03
N ALA A 196 -8.81 2.91 -10.18
CA ALA A 196 -9.49 3.97 -9.44
C ALA A 196 -11.01 3.98 -9.67
N ASP A 197 -11.44 3.81 -10.93
CA ASP A 197 -12.86 3.81 -11.30
C ASP A 197 -13.60 2.59 -10.75
N TYR A 198 -12.99 1.39 -10.84
CA TYR A 198 -13.55 0.17 -10.24
C TYR A 198 -13.61 0.25 -8.72
N MET A 199 -12.58 0.83 -8.10
CA MET A 199 -12.54 1.05 -6.67
C MET A 199 -13.64 2.00 -6.22
N GLU A 200 -13.82 3.13 -6.91
CA GLU A 200 -14.90 4.09 -6.65
C GLU A 200 -16.28 3.39 -6.75
N TRP A 201 -16.52 2.65 -7.84
CA TRP A 201 -17.77 1.91 -8.01
C TRP A 201 -18.02 0.93 -6.86
N ALA A 202 -17.00 0.13 -6.51
CA ALA A 202 -17.10 -0.84 -5.42
C ALA A 202 -17.39 -0.16 -4.07
N LEU A 203 -16.75 0.95 -3.81
CA LEU A 203 -16.96 1.74 -2.59
C LEU A 203 -18.37 2.34 -2.49
N HIS A 204 -19.10 2.47 -3.57
CA HIS A 204 -20.51 2.89 -3.55
C HIS A 204 -21.50 1.73 -3.34
N GLN A 205 -21.06 0.47 -3.40
CA GLN A 205 -21.92 -0.67 -3.15
C GLN A 205 -22.11 -0.89 -1.64
N PRO A 206 -23.35 -1.15 -1.17
CA PRO A 206 -23.62 -1.35 0.25
C PRO A 206 -23.00 -2.64 0.79
N GLU A 207 -22.76 -3.62 -0.07
CA GLU A 207 -22.21 -4.91 0.29
C GLU A 207 -20.68 -4.87 0.51
N THR A 208 -19.98 -3.84 0.02
CA THR A 208 -18.52 -3.78 0.12
C THR A 208 -18.06 -3.56 1.56
N ARG A 209 -17.26 -4.49 2.08
CA ARG A 209 -16.64 -4.44 3.40
C ARG A 209 -15.14 -4.23 3.35
N VAL A 210 -14.49 -4.65 2.26
CA VAL A 210 -13.05 -4.49 2.03
C VAL A 210 -12.77 -4.44 0.54
N VAL A 211 -11.78 -3.63 0.14
CA VAL A 211 -11.23 -3.58 -1.22
C VAL A 211 -9.85 -4.22 -1.22
N GLY A 212 -9.67 -5.25 -2.05
CA GLY A 212 -8.37 -5.88 -2.32
C GLY A 212 -7.83 -5.45 -3.68
N LEU A 213 -6.56 -5.07 -3.73
CA LEU A 213 -5.91 -4.56 -4.94
C LEU A 213 -4.63 -5.36 -5.24
N PHE A 214 -4.46 -5.79 -6.48
CA PHE A 214 -3.17 -6.20 -7.03
C PHE A 214 -2.76 -5.20 -8.08
N ILE A 215 -1.74 -4.38 -7.81
CA ILE A 215 -1.36 -3.26 -8.67
C ILE A 215 0.11 -3.29 -9.08
N GLU A 216 0.36 -2.99 -10.34
CA GLU A 216 1.68 -2.74 -10.93
C GLU A 216 1.97 -1.24 -10.97
N THR A 217 0.97 -0.45 -11.39
CA THR A 217 1.04 1.01 -11.44
C THR A 217 -0.36 1.62 -11.29
N ILE A 218 -0.44 2.87 -10.84
CA ILE A 218 -1.67 3.66 -10.79
C ILE A 218 -1.64 4.65 -11.97
N ARG A 219 -2.61 4.50 -12.90
CA ARG A 219 -2.69 5.33 -14.11
C ARG A 219 -3.51 6.61 -13.92
N ASN A 220 -4.39 6.61 -12.93
CA ASN A 220 -5.21 7.76 -12.54
C ASN A 220 -4.99 8.05 -11.05
N ALA A 221 -3.92 8.78 -10.73
CA ALA A 221 -3.56 9.10 -9.36
C ALA A 221 -4.62 9.94 -8.65
N ALA A 222 -5.16 10.96 -9.32
CA ALA A 222 -6.20 11.82 -8.73
C ALA A 222 -7.48 11.02 -8.41
N GLY A 223 -7.92 10.15 -9.32
CA GLY A 223 -9.05 9.25 -9.09
C GLY A 223 -8.78 8.24 -7.97
N PHE A 224 -7.55 7.72 -7.90
CA PHE A 224 -7.15 6.79 -6.84
C PHE A 224 -7.18 7.45 -5.45
N ILE A 225 -6.64 8.65 -5.33
CA ILE A 225 -6.71 9.44 -4.09
C ILE A 225 -8.17 9.74 -3.71
N ALA A 226 -9.00 10.14 -4.67
CA ALA A 226 -10.43 10.37 -4.42
C ALA A 226 -11.14 9.09 -3.92
N ALA A 227 -10.83 7.93 -4.49
CA ALA A 227 -11.36 6.64 -4.05
C ALA A 227 -10.87 6.27 -2.63
N LEU A 228 -9.59 6.52 -2.30
CA LEU A 228 -9.07 6.34 -0.94
C LEU A 228 -9.76 7.24 0.08
N GLU A 229 -10.08 8.49 -0.30
CA GLU A 229 -10.88 9.40 0.54
C GLU A 229 -12.30 8.85 0.80
N ILE A 230 -12.94 8.26 -0.21
CA ILE A 230 -14.25 7.62 -0.04
C ILE A 230 -14.13 6.40 0.87
N ALA A 231 -13.11 5.55 0.67
CA ALA A 231 -12.84 4.38 1.50
C ALA A 231 -12.68 4.76 2.97
N ARG A 232 -11.87 5.80 3.25
CA ARG A 232 -11.64 6.34 4.58
C ARG A 232 -12.93 6.86 5.23
N LYS A 233 -13.72 7.67 4.50
CA LYS A 233 -15.00 8.24 5.00
C LYS A 233 -16.05 7.16 5.26
N ARG A 234 -16.05 6.08 4.48
CA ARG A 234 -16.94 4.93 4.65
C ARG A 234 -16.40 3.87 5.59
N GLU A 235 -15.21 4.07 6.13
CA GLU A 235 -14.51 3.12 6.98
C GLU A 235 -14.34 1.73 6.34
N ILE A 236 -14.14 1.70 5.01
CA ILE A 236 -13.87 0.48 4.25
C ILE A 236 -12.36 0.34 4.10
N PRO A 237 -11.73 -0.72 4.68
CA PRO A 237 -10.30 -0.94 4.56
C PRO A 237 -9.91 -1.27 3.11
N VAL A 238 -8.71 -0.83 2.73
CA VAL A 238 -8.09 -1.13 1.45
C VAL A 238 -6.83 -1.95 1.70
N VAL A 239 -6.75 -3.12 1.07
CA VAL A 239 -5.59 -4.03 1.16
C VAL A 239 -4.92 -4.07 -0.20
N VAL A 240 -3.60 -3.86 -0.26
CA VAL A 240 -2.87 -3.77 -1.51
C VAL A 240 -1.65 -4.69 -1.55
N LEU A 241 -1.51 -5.43 -2.64
CA LEU A 241 -0.28 -6.08 -3.05
C LEU A 241 0.31 -5.27 -4.21
N LYS A 242 1.35 -4.46 -3.93
CA LYS A 242 2.05 -3.64 -4.91
C LYS A 242 3.31 -4.36 -5.38
N VAL A 243 3.36 -4.67 -6.67
CA VAL A 243 4.54 -5.25 -7.33
C VAL A 243 5.36 -4.18 -8.05
N GLY A 244 6.57 -4.49 -8.49
CA GLY A 244 7.48 -3.50 -9.10
C GLY A 244 8.22 -2.64 -8.06
N ARG A 245 8.50 -3.16 -6.85
CA ARG A 245 9.15 -2.44 -5.75
C ARG A 245 10.65 -2.24 -5.94
N THR A 246 11.33 -3.24 -6.52
CA THR A 246 12.78 -3.18 -6.73
C THR A 246 13.09 -2.60 -8.10
N LEU A 247 14.27 -2.01 -8.27
CA LEU A 247 14.71 -1.49 -9.57
C LEU A 247 14.57 -2.53 -10.69
N LYS A 248 14.96 -3.78 -10.41
CA LYS A 248 14.84 -4.89 -11.38
C LYS A 248 13.39 -5.20 -11.72
N SER A 249 12.50 -5.29 -10.72
CA SER A 249 11.08 -5.58 -10.98
C SER A 249 10.36 -4.38 -11.62
N ALA A 250 10.76 -3.16 -11.30
CA ALA A 250 10.25 -1.95 -11.95
C ALA A 250 10.58 -1.92 -13.45
N GLN A 251 11.82 -2.26 -13.83
CA GLN A 251 12.23 -2.39 -15.23
C GLN A 251 11.43 -3.48 -15.98
N MET A 252 11.14 -4.61 -15.32
CA MET A 252 10.30 -5.67 -15.90
C MET A 252 8.86 -5.21 -16.11
N ALA A 253 8.29 -4.43 -15.19
CA ALA A 253 6.94 -3.89 -15.31
C ALA A 253 6.81 -2.97 -16.54
N VAL A 254 7.80 -2.13 -16.82
CA VAL A 254 7.84 -1.28 -18.02
C VAL A 254 7.75 -2.10 -19.30
N SER A 255 8.49 -3.20 -19.38
CA SER A 255 8.49 -4.07 -20.58
C SER A 255 7.18 -4.86 -20.74
N HIS A 256 6.48 -5.15 -19.64
CA HIS A 256 5.26 -5.97 -19.64
C HIS A 256 3.99 -5.13 -19.89
N THR A 257 3.90 -3.94 -19.30
CA THR A 257 2.67 -3.11 -19.32
C THR A 257 2.81 -1.79 -20.05
N GLY A 258 4.03 -1.44 -20.47
CA GLY A 258 4.35 -0.14 -21.08
C GLY A 258 4.20 1.04 -20.12
N ALA A 259 4.00 0.79 -18.83
CA ALA A 259 3.88 1.82 -17.80
C ALA A 259 5.18 1.93 -16.99
N ILE A 260 5.58 3.16 -16.71
CA ILE A 260 6.71 3.43 -15.81
C ILE A 260 6.27 3.07 -14.39
N ALA A 261 6.95 2.13 -13.75
CA ALA A 261 6.73 1.87 -12.33
C ALA A 261 7.23 3.09 -11.55
N GLY A 262 6.34 3.70 -10.77
CA GLY A 262 6.68 4.82 -9.90
C GLY A 262 7.64 4.44 -8.77
N ASN A 263 8.20 5.44 -8.10
CA ASN A 263 9.05 5.23 -6.93
C ASN A 263 8.25 4.56 -5.80
N ASP A 264 8.74 3.43 -5.27
CA ASP A 264 8.05 2.66 -4.23
C ASP A 264 7.83 3.46 -2.93
N ALA A 265 8.72 4.41 -2.61
CA ALA A 265 8.57 5.30 -1.46
C ALA A 265 7.34 6.23 -1.60
N VAL A 266 6.98 6.62 -2.82
CA VAL A 266 5.77 7.42 -3.09
C VAL A 266 4.52 6.60 -2.77
N TYR A 267 4.46 5.35 -3.24
CA TYR A 267 3.34 4.46 -2.92
C TYR A 267 3.23 4.21 -1.41
N GLU A 268 4.37 3.99 -0.74
CA GLU A 268 4.40 3.79 0.72
C GLU A 268 3.86 5.02 1.47
N ALA A 269 4.25 6.22 1.04
CA ALA A 269 3.76 7.48 1.61
C ALA A 269 2.25 7.65 1.42
N VAL A 270 1.73 7.34 0.22
CA VAL A 270 0.29 7.37 -0.07
C VAL A 270 -0.46 6.35 0.78
N PHE A 271 0.01 5.10 0.84
CA PHE A 271 -0.64 4.04 1.59
C PHE A 271 -0.72 4.37 3.08
N ARG A 272 0.36 4.90 3.64
CA ARG A 272 0.42 5.39 5.01
C ARG A 272 -0.60 6.50 5.28
N ALA A 273 -0.66 7.51 4.41
CA ALA A 273 -1.54 8.66 4.57
C ALA A 273 -3.04 8.29 4.59
N TYR A 274 -3.40 7.22 3.90
CA TYR A 274 -4.79 6.77 3.77
C TYR A 274 -5.10 5.49 4.55
N GLY A 275 -4.17 4.94 5.33
CA GLY A 275 -4.36 3.71 6.10
C GLY A 275 -4.55 2.47 5.24
N VAL A 276 -3.90 2.43 4.07
CA VAL A 276 -3.93 1.28 3.18
C VAL A 276 -3.02 0.18 3.72
N HIS A 277 -3.54 -1.04 3.79
CA HIS A 277 -2.82 -2.21 4.30
C HIS A 277 -2.01 -2.87 3.17
N ARG A 278 -0.70 -2.70 3.20
CA ARG A 278 0.20 -3.29 2.21
C ARG A 278 0.61 -4.70 2.65
N VAL A 279 0.34 -5.69 1.79
CA VAL A 279 0.70 -7.10 2.00
C VAL A 279 1.85 -7.52 1.09
N ALA A 280 2.61 -8.56 1.50
CA ALA A 280 3.80 -9.00 0.82
C ALA A 280 3.55 -10.07 -0.25
N ASP A 281 2.51 -10.89 -0.07
CA ASP A 281 2.18 -12.01 -0.97
C ASP A 281 0.67 -12.31 -1.02
N MET A 282 0.28 -13.26 -1.85
CA MET A 282 -1.12 -13.63 -2.07
C MET A 282 -1.74 -14.38 -0.89
N ASP A 283 -0.95 -15.09 -0.09
CA ASP A 283 -1.44 -15.82 1.09
C ASP A 283 -1.78 -14.84 2.21
N GLU A 284 -0.93 -13.84 2.43
CA GLU A 284 -1.20 -12.72 3.35
C GLU A 284 -2.41 -11.89 2.87
N MET A 285 -2.53 -11.63 1.55
CA MET A 285 -3.69 -10.98 0.95
C MET A 285 -4.97 -11.75 1.28
N ALA A 286 -5.00 -13.06 1.04
CA ALA A 286 -6.17 -13.89 1.26
C ALA A 286 -6.59 -13.92 2.74
N ALA A 287 -5.64 -14.06 3.66
CA ALA A 287 -5.89 -14.06 5.10
C ALA A 287 -6.42 -12.69 5.59
N THR A 288 -5.81 -11.61 5.10
CA THR A 288 -6.20 -10.24 5.47
C THR A 288 -7.61 -9.91 4.94
N LEU A 289 -7.90 -10.22 3.68
CA LEU A 289 -9.24 -10.03 3.11
C LEU A 289 -10.31 -10.85 3.85
N ALA A 290 -10.00 -12.11 4.20
CA ALA A 290 -10.93 -12.96 4.96
C ALA A 290 -11.28 -12.34 6.32
N LEU A 291 -10.30 -11.76 7.01
CA LEU A 291 -10.51 -11.13 8.31
C LEU A 291 -11.28 -9.81 8.18
N PHE A 292 -10.98 -8.98 7.19
CA PHE A 292 -11.72 -7.73 6.95
C PHE A 292 -13.14 -7.93 6.39
N ASP A 293 -13.44 -9.08 5.75
CA ASP A 293 -14.80 -9.43 5.28
C ASP A 293 -15.73 -9.82 6.43
N THR A 294 -15.27 -9.80 7.69
CA THR A 294 -16.13 -10.06 8.84
C THR A 294 -17.00 -8.85 9.20
N PRO A 295 -18.18 -9.09 9.80
CA PRO A 295 -19.06 -7.99 10.22
C PRO A 295 -18.55 -7.22 11.45
N ARG A 296 -17.65 -7.82 12.24
CA ARG A 296 -17.14 -7.26 13.51
C ARG A 296 -15.82 -6.54 13.28
N ARG A 297 -15.56 -5.52 14.10
CA ARG A 297 -14.30 -4.77 14.12
C ARG A 297 -13.56 -4.98 15.42
N PRO A 298 -12.21 -4.86 15.47
CA PRO A 298 -11.44 -5.08 16.69
C PRO A 298 -11.81 -4.04 17.74
N ALA A 299 -12.05 -4.51 18.97
CA ALA A 299 -12.20 -3.67 20.16
C ALA A 299 -10.84 -3.09 20.59
N PRO A 300 -10.81 -2.08 21.46
CA PRO A 300 -9.57 -1.70 22.14
C PRO A 300 -8.93 -2.91 22.85
N GLY A 301 -7.60 -2.99 22.83
CA GLY A 301 -6.85 -4.10 23.43
C GLY A 301 -5.93 -4.79 22.42
N GLN A 302 -5.26 -5.85 22.86
CA GLN A 302 -4.30 -6.63 22.10
C GLN A 302 -4.88 -7.99 21.66
N LEU A 303 -4.06 -8.83 21.04
CA LEU A 303 -4.45 -10.16 20.58
C LEU A 303 -4.67 -11.12 21.77
N GLY A 304 -5.82 -11.80 21.79
CA GLY A 304 -6.09 -12.98 22.60
C GLY A 304 -5.96 -14.24 21.75
N ALA A 305 -5.16 -15.19 22.18
CA ALA A 305 -4.94 -16.43 21.44
C ALA A 305 -5.17 -17.66 22.31
N ILE A 306 -5.80 -18.69 21.73
CA ILE A 306 -6.05 -19.98 22.35
C ILE A 306 -5.55 -21.07 21.44
N HIS A 307 -4.91 -22.07 22.00
CA HIS A 307 -4.34 -23.21 21.28
C HIS A 307 -4.79 -24.54 21.85
N ASP A 308 -4.96 -25.55 21.02
CA ASP A 308 -5.25 -26.92 21.41
C ASP A 308 -3.97 -27.79 21.52
N SER A 309 -2.79 -27.16 21.43
CA SER A 309 -1.48 -27.83 21.45
C SER A 309 -0.41 -26.93 22.04
N GLY A 310 0.28 -27.41 23.09
CA GLY A 310 1.34 -26.65 23.76
C GLY A 310 2.52 -26.33 22.84
N GLY A 311 3.03 -27.29 22.07
CA GLY A 311 4.16 -27.06 21.16
C GLY A 311 3.86 -26.11 19.99
N GLU A 312 2.63 -26.14 19.46
CA GLU A 312 2.22 -25.19 18.43
C GLU A 312 1.93 -23.80 19.00
N ARG A 313 1.54 -23.70 20.28
CA ARG A 313 1.46 -22.44 21.04
C ARG A 313 2.84 -21.79 21.16
N GLU A 314 3.90 -22.54 21.44
CA GLU A 314 5.27 -22.04 21.48
C GLU A 314 5.69 -21.47 20.12
N LEU A 315 5.39 -22.16 19.03
CA LEU A 315 5.62 -21.66 17.67
C LEU A 315 4.90 -20.31 17.41
N LEU A 316 3.68 -20.16 17.90
CA LEU A 316 2.94 -18.90 17.76
C LEU A 316 3.66 -17.76 18.50
N VAL A 317 4.21 -18.01 19.69
CA VAL A 317 4.94 -17.01 20.49
C VAL A 317 6.24 -16.61 19.78
N ASP A 318 7.01 -17.57 19.27
CA ASP A 318 8.25 -17.30 18.52
C ASP A 318 7.98 -16.41 17.29
N LEU A 319 6.98 -16.78 16.49
CA LEU A 319 6.58 -15.99 15.32
C LEU A 319 6.04 -14.61 15.71
N ALA A 320 5.29 -14.51 16.80
CA ALA A 320 4.79 -13.22 17.27
C ALA A 320 5.96 -12.28 17.64
N GLU A 321 7.00 -12.78 18.29
CA GLU A 321 8.20 -11.99 18.60
C GLU A 321 8.96 -11.57 17.34
N ASP A 322 9.15 -12.47 16.37
CA ASP A 322 9.81 -12.19 15.09
C ASP A 322 9.11 -11.06 14.30
N TYR A 323 7.80 -10.99 14.37
CA TYR A 323 6.99 -9.98 13.68
C TYR A 323 6.59 -8.79 14.58
N GLY A 324 7.02 -8.76 15.84
CA GLY A 324 6.76 -7.67 16.77
C GLY A 324 5.32 -7.59 17.30
N PHE A 325 4.58 -8.70 17.28
CA PHE A 325 3.23 -8.78 17.85
C PHE A 325 3.27 -8.96 19.36
N ARG A 326 2.25 -8.43 20.03
CA ARG A 326 2.06 -8.58 21.49
C ARG A 326 0.70 -9.21 21.77
N PHE A 327 0.70 -10.10 22.77
CA PHE A 327 -0.52 -10.65 23.33
C PHE A 327 -1.04 -9.76 24.46
N ALA A 328 -2.36 -9.78 24.68
CA ALA A 328 -2.97 -9.06 25.77
C ALA A 328 -2.53 -9.64 27.14
N GLU A 329 -2.18 -8.78 28.08
CA GLU A 329 -2.05 -9.16 29.49
C GLU A 329 -3.45 -9.33 30.08
N LEU A 330 -3.79 -10.55 30.53
CA LEU A 330 -5.11 -10.85 31.02
C LEU A 330 -5.30 -10.27 32.43
N ALA A 331 -6.49 -9.79 32.70
CA ALA A 331 -6.88 -9.39 34.05
C ALA A 331 -6.89 -10.60 35.02
N SER A 332 -6.54 -10.40 36.30
CA SER A 332 -6.50 -11.48 37.30
C SER A 332 -7.84 -12.21 37.46
N ALA A 333 -8.96 -11.49 37.31
CA ALA A 333 -10.30 -12.09 37.36
C ALA A 333 -10.52 -13.04 36.14
N THR A 334 -10.03 -12.68 34.95
CA THR A 334 -10.09 -13.53 33.77
C THR A 334 -9.25 -14.79 33.95
N CYS A 335 -8.00 -14.64 34.49
CA CYS A 335 -7.16 -15.79 34.80
C CYS A 335 -7.82 -16.76 35.77
N THR A 336 -8.47 -16.24 36.84
CA THR A 336 -9.20 -17.05 37.77
C THR A 336 -10.34 -17.82 37.11
N ALA A 337 -11.15 -17.14 36.30
CA ALA A 337 -12.26 -17.78 35.61
C ALA A 337 -11.79 -18.80 34.53
N LEU A 338 -10.69 -18.54 33.82
CA LEU A 338 -10.10 -19.52 32.89
C LEU A 338 -9.61 -20.77 33.64
N GLN A 339 -8.96 -20.60 34.82
CA GLN A 339 -8.40 -21.70 35.58
C GLN A 339 -9.47 -22.72 36.02
N GLU A 340 -10.74 -22.31 36.21
CA GLU A 340 -11.85 -23.18 36.52
C GLU A 340 -12.19 -24.19 35.41
N HIS A 341 -11.82 -23.85 34.16
CA HIS A 341 -12.09 -24.67 32.99
C HIS A 341 -10.87 -25.40 32.43
N LEU A 342 -9.68 -25.13 32.94
CA LEU A 342 -8.43 -25.76 32.51
C LEU A 342 -8.21 -27.13 33.16
N GLU A 343 -7.50 -28.01 32.44
CA GLU A 343 -7.00 -29.26 32.98
C GLU A 343 -5.98 -29.01 34.13
N PRO A 344 -5.91 -29.89 35.12
CA PRO A 344 -4.87 -29.79 36.17
C PRO A 344 -3.47 -29.74 35.59
N GLY A 345 -2.69 -28.73 35.98
CA GLY A 345 -1.32 -28.50 35.51
C GLY A 345 -1.21 -27.47 34.37
N LEU A 346 -2.29 -27.06 33.74
CA LEU A 346 -2.31 -25.93 32.81
C LEU A 346 -2.46 -24.60 33.54
N VAL A 347 -1.90 -23.54 32.96
CA VAL A 347 -1.87 -22.20 33.54
C VAL A 347 -2.72 -21.26 32.67
N ALA A 348 -3.52 -20.43 33.35
CA ALA A 348 -4.31 -19.39 32.69
C ALA A 348 -3.42 -18.20 32.30
N GLU A 349 -2.96 -18.19 31.06
CA GLU A 349 -2.10 -17.16 30.44
C GLU A 349 -2.52 -16.90 29.02
N ASN A 350 -1.93 -15.93 28.33
CA ASN A 350 -2.17 -15.63 26.91
C ASN A 350 -0.84 -15.63 26.14
N PRO A 351 -0.67 -16.48 25.12
CA PRO A 351 -1.62 -17.45 24.55
C PRO A 351 -1.98 -18.58 25.49
N LEU A 352 -3.28 -18.96 25.51
CA LEU A 352 -3.80 -20.01 26.37
C LEU A 352 -3.57 -21.38 25.75
N ASP A 353 -2.96 -22.32 26.52
CA ASP A 353 -3.00 -23.75 26.22
C ASP A 353 -4.29 -24.34 26.79
N ALA A 354 -5.17 -24.78 25.91
CA ALA A 354 -6.47 -25.33 26.27
C ALA A 354 -6.56 -26.84 26.01
N PHE A 355 -5.42 -27.53 25.90
CA PHE A 355 -5.36 -28.97 25.68
C PHE A 355 -6.19 -29.73 26.72
N GLY A 356 -6.80 -30.85 26.34
CA GLY A 356 -7.52 -31.73 27.24
C GLY A 356 -8.54 -32.64 26.55
N THR A 357 -8.94 -33.70 27.26
CA THR A 357 -9.73 -34.82 26.73
C THR A 357 -11.13 -34.94 27.33
N HIS A 358 -11.70 -33.86 27.83
CA HIS A 358 -13.00 -33.86 28.50
C HIS A 358 -14.18 -34.31 27.62
N ASN A 359 -15.16 -34.99 28.24
CA ASN A 359 -16.40 -35.43 27.58
C ASN A 359 -17.29 -34.29 27.07
N ASN A 360 -17.06 -33.05 27.52
CA ASN A 360 -17.82 -31.85 27.09
C ASN A 360 -16.90 -30.82 26.41
N LEU A 361 -16.19 -31.25 25.38
CA LEU A 361 -15.15 -30.48 24.71
C LEU A 361 -15.71 -29.16 24.11
N GLU A 362 -16.88 -29.22 23.49
CA GLU A 362 -17.53 -28.09 22.82
C GLU A 362 -17.86 -26.95 23.80
N ASP A 363 -18.56 -27.25 24.91
CA ASP A 363 -18.97 -26.23 25.89
C ASP A 363 -17.78 -25.69 26.66
N ARG A 364 -16.79 -26.53 26.97
CA ARG A 364 -15.56 -26.11 27.61
C ARG A 364 -14.75 -25.15 26.75
N PHE A 365 -14.50 -25.48 25.49
CA PHE A 365 -13.80 -24.57 24.59
C PHE A 365 -14.60 -23.30 24.32
N ALA A 366 -15.91 -23.37 24.19
CA ALA A 366 -16.75 -22.18 24.07
C ALA A 366 -16.60 -21.25 25.29
N ALA A 367 -16.58 -21.80 26.49
CA ALA A 367 -16.37 -21.04 27.72
C ALA A 367 -14.98 -20.43 27.80
N LEU A 368 -13.92 -21.20 27.50
CA LEU A 368 -12.54 -20.69 27.48
C LEU A 368 -12.36 -19.57 26.45
N ILE A 369 -12.85 -19.75 25.22
CA ILE A 369 -12.78 -18.75 24.15
C ILE A 369 -13.51 -17.46 24.57
N ALA A 370 -14.77 -17.59 25.03
CA ALA A 370 -15.57 -16.43 25.42
C ALA A 370 -14.96 -15.70 26.63
N THR A 371 -14.45 -16.41 27.63
CA THR A 371 -13.84 -15.83 28.82
C THR A 371 -12.58 -15.05 28.50
N LEU A 372 -11.69 -15.63 27.67
CA LEU A 372 -10.45 -14.96 27.27
C LEU A 372 -10.74 -13.72 26.40
N VAL A 373 -11.63 -13.86 25.41
CA VAL A 373 -11.90 -12.77 24.46
C VAL A 373 -12.67 -11.62 25.11
N ASN A 374 -13.50 -11.90 26.12
CA ASN A 374 -14.22 -10.86 26.86
C ASN A 374 -13.34 -10.10 27.85
N ASP A 375 -12.08 -10.51 28.09
CA ASP A 375 -11.13 -9.71 28.86
C ASP A 375 -11.03 -8.28 28.30
N ALA A 376 -10.98 -7.28 29.20
CA ALA A 376 -10.95 -5.86 28.80
C ALA A 376 -9.73 -5.49 27.95
N ASN A 377 -8.62 -6.21 28.10
CA ASN A 377 -7.38 -5.98 27.38
C ASN A 377 -7.29 -6.73 26.03
N VAL A 378 -8.28 -7.58 25.72
CA VAL A 378 -8.35 -8.32 24.45
C VAL A 378 -9.24 -7.60 23.46
N GLY A 379 -8.72 -7.30 22.28
CA GLY A 379 -9.45 -6.64 21.19
C GLY A 379 -9.96 -7.59 20.10
N LEU A 380 -9.32 -8.77 19.96
CA LEU A 380 -9.59 -9.80 18.95
C LEU A 380 -9.19 -11.15 19.52
N GLY A 381 -10.00 -12.19 19.31
CA GLY A 381 -9.69 -13.58 19.68
C GLY A 381 -9.33 -14.45 18.47
N VAL A 382 -8.23 -15.20 18.58
CA VAL A 382 -7.84 -16.20 17.57
C VAL A 382 -7.72 -17.56 18.26
N PHE A 383 -8.49 -18.52 17.79
CA PHE A 383 -8.32 -19.93 18.16
C PHE A 383 -7.47 -20.62 17.10
N LEU A 384 -6.40 -21.28 17.51
CA LEU A 384 -5.49 -22.00 16.62
C LEU A 384 -5.69 -23.51 16.79
N SER A 385 -5.99 -24.17 15.68
CA SER A 385 -6.14 -25.62 15.56
C SER A 385 -6.00 -26.03 14.10
N ASN A 386 -5.82 -27.32 13.84
CA ASN A 386 -5.66 -27.86 12.48
C ASN A 386 -6.87 -28.71 12.09
N PRO A 387 -8.06 -28.13 11.85
CA PRO A 387 -9.21 -28.87 11.35
C PRO A 387 -8.90 -29.43 9.95
N ARG A 388 -9.21 -30.71 9.77
CA ARG A 388 -8.99 -31.43 8.54
C ARG A 388 -10.03 -32.54 8.38
N ASP A 389 -10.28 -32.96 7.17
CA ASP A 389 -11.21 -34.06 6.89
C ASP A 389 -10.91 -35.30 7.75
N GLY A 390 -11.93 -35.79 8.45
CA GLY A 390 -11.81 -36.95 9.34
C GLY A 390 -11.18 -36.68 10.72
N TYR A 391 -10.86 -35.43 11.04
CA TYR A 391 -10.39 -35.08 12.38
C TYR A 391 -11.54 -35.00 13.38
N ALA A 392 -11.54 -35.88 14.39
CA ALA A 392 -12.65 -36.07 15.30
C ALA A 392 -13.10 -34.80 16.05
N TYR A 393 -12.17 -33.87 16.33
CA TYR A 393 -12.44 -32.66 17.10
C TYR A 393 -12.84 -31.45 16.24
N ALA A 394 -12.70 -31.52 14.90
CA ALA A 394 -12.95 -30.38 14.02
C ALA A 394 -14.35 -29.79 14.17
N GLU A 395 -15.38 -30.67 14.25
CA GLU A 395 -16.79 -30.26 14.45
C GLU A 395 -17.01 -29.63 15.85
N ASN A 396 -16.39 -30.19 16.91
CA ASN A 396 -16.49 -29.63 18.26
C ASN A 396 -15.88 -28.24 18.34
N TYR A 397 -14.72 -28.01 17.76
CA TYR A 397 -14.03 -26.72 17.73
C TYR A 397 -14.82 -25.67 16.92
N CYS A 398 -15.37 -26.09 15.77
CA CYS A 398 -16.27 -25.24 15.00
C CYS A 398 -17.48 -24.80 15.81
N SER A 399 -18.17 -25.76 16.44
CA SER A 399 -19.35 -25.49 17.27
C SER A 399 -19.01 -24.62 18.48
N ALA A 400 -17.85 -24.88 19.14
CA ALA A 400 -17.37 -24.08 20.26
C ALA A 400 -17.14 -22.61 19.88
N LEU A 401 -16.50 -22.36 18.71
CA LEU A 401 -16.30 -21.00 18.19
C LEU A 401 -17.63 -20.30 17.90
N ILE A 402 -18.59 -21.01 17.26
CA ILE A 402 -19.91 -20.46 16.97
C ILE A 402 -20.65 -20.11 18.27
N LYS A 403 -20.60 -20.97 19.28
CA LYS A 403 -21.18 -20.70 20.61
C LYS A 403 -20.52 -19.49 21.27
N ALA A 404 -19.18 -19.43 21.27
CA ALA A 404 -18.43 -18.29 21.81
C ALA A 404 -18.80 -16.98 21.11
N ALA A 405 -18.98 -17.01 19.78
CA ALA A 405 -19.37 -15.84 19.02
C ALA A 405 -20.78 -15.31 19.37
N GLN A 406 -21.64 -16.13 20.00
CA GLN A 406 -22.94 -15.69 20.51
C GLN A 406 -22.85 -14.99 21.88
N ILE A 407 -21.72 -15.16 22.59
CA ILE A 407 -21.49 -14.65 23.94
C ILE A 407 -20.63 -13.37 23.93
N THR A 408 -19.83 -13.16 22.86
CA THR A 408 -18.96 -12.00 22.72
C THR A 408 -19.31 -11.17 21.50
N ASP A 409 -19.20 -9.83 21.62
CA ASP A 409 -19.31 -8.90 20.48
C ASP A 409 -17.99 -8.66 19.76
N LYS A 410 -16.88 -9.13 20.37
CA LYS A 410 -15.54 -8.99 19.79
C LYS A 410 -15.34 -9.97 18.61
N PRO A 411 -14.49 -9.62 17.63
CA PRO A 411 -14.21 -10.51 16.51
C PRO A 411 -13.47 -11.78 16.98
N LEU A 412 -13.82 -12.90 16.31
CA LEU A 412 -13.19 -14.20 16.46
C LEU A 412 -12.71 -14.70 15.12
N ALA A 413 -11.59 -15.43 15.12
CA ALA A 413 -11.10 -16.16 13.95
C ALA A 413 -10.64 -17.56 14.35
N LEU A 414 -10.76 -18.53 13.43
CA LEU A 414 -10.02 -19.78 13.50
C LEU A 414 -8.77 -19.66 12.65
N ALA A 415 -7.60 -20.01 13.16
CA ALA A 415 -6.37 -20.09 12.39
C ALA A 415 -5.83 -21.53 12.37
N THR A 416 -5.18 -21.92 11.27
CA THR A 416 -4.46 -23.19 11.20
C THR A 416 -2.96 -22.95 11.35
N ASN A 417 -2.24 -23.84 12.00
CA ASN A 417 -0.78 -23.76 12.06
C ASN A 417 -0.14 -24.18 10.72
N TYR A 418 -0.77 -25.12 10.05
CA TYR A 418 -0.36 -25.61 8.75
C TYR A 418 -1.36 -25.17 7.67
N SER A 419 -0.91 -24.39 6.69
CA SER A 419 -1.78 -23.79 5.66
C SER A 419 -2.54 -24.82 4.80
N MET A 420 -2.01 -26.06 4.72
CA MET A 420 -2.67 -27.17 4.00
C MET A 420 -3.65 -27.96 4.85
N ALA A 421 -3.75 -27.67 6.16
CA ALA A 421 -4.84 -28.23 6.97
C ALA A 421 -6.17 -27.65 6.45
N ASP A 422 -7.04 -28.50 5.90
CA ASP A 422 -8.25 -28.07 5.25
C ASP A 422 -9.45 -28.96 5.61
N ASP A 423 -10.53 -28.28 5.98
CA ASP A 423 -11.86 -28.82 6.06
C ASP A 423 -12.82 -27.80 5.45
N ARG A 424 -13.26 -28.08 4.23
CA ARG A 424 -14.13 -27.17 3.46
C ARG A 424 -15.49 -26.97 4.13
N LYS A 425 -16.04 -27.99 4.81
CA LYS A 425 -17.34 -27.88 5.48
C LYS A 425 -17.24 -26.95 6.68
N ILE A 426 -16.18 -27.10 7.47
CA ILE A 426 -15.88 -26.24 8.61
C ILE A 426 -15.66 -24.79 8.14
N ALA A 427 -14.89 -24.57 7.07
CA ALA A 427 -14.63 -23.24 6.53
C ALA A 427 -15.93 -22.50 6.12
N ILE A 428 -16.85 -23.21 5.46
CA ILE A 428 -18.16 -22.66 5.05
C ILE A 428 -19.02 -22.34 6.27
N ARG A 429 -19.13 -23.26 7.23
CA ARG A 429 -19.91 -23.08 8.46
C ARG A 429 -19.45 -21.90 9.31
N LEU A 430 -18.13 -21.77 9.48
CA LEU A 430 -17.53 -20.65 10.22
C LEU A 430 -17.80 -19.32 9.49
N LYS A 431 -17.63 -19.28 8.16
CA LYS A 431 -17.95 -18.10 7.37
C LYS A 431 -19.39 -17.63 7.51
N GLU A 432 -20.34 -18.58 7.48
CA GLU A 432 -21.78 -18.29 7.69
C GLU A 432 -22.05 -17.72 9.09
N ALA A 433 -21.24 -18.10 10.08
CA ALA A 433 -21.26 -17.54 11.43
C ALA A 433 -20.46 -16.22 11.59
N GLY A 434 -19.87 -15.69 10.50
CA GLY A 434 -19.05 -14.49 10.53
C GLY A 434 -17.65 -14.67 11.14
N ILE A 435 -17.17 -15.91 11.20
CA ILE A 435 -15.84 -16.28 11.74
C ILE A 435 -14.95 -16.70 10.58
N PRO A 436 -13.88 -15.95 10.26
CA PRO A 436 -12.97 -16.31 9.17
C PRO A 436 -12.05 -17.47 9.58
N LEU A 437 -11.70 -18.31 8.60
CA LEU A 437 -10.63 -19.28 8.69
C LEU A 437 -9.36 -18.73 8.04
N LEU A 438 -8.31 -18.54 8.83
CA LEU A 438 -7.01 -18.02 8.42
C LEU A 438 -6.03 -19.19 8.28
N ARG A 439 -5.36 -19.32 7.13
CA ARG A 439 -4.47 -20.44 6.86
C ARG A 439 -3.00 -20.10 7.14
N GLY A 440 -2.38 -20.83 8.06
CA GLY A 440 -0.99 -20.68 8.47
C GLY A 440 -0.80 -19.61 9.56
N THR A 441 -0.04 -19.96 10.59
CA THR A 441 0.22 -19.09 11.77
C THR A 441 0.76 -17.72 11.37
N ARG A 442 1.77 -17.69 10.47
CA ARG A 442 2.36 -16.44 9.97
C ARG A 442 1.29 -15.53 9.35
N ASN A 443 0.50 -16.06 8.44
CA ASN A 443 -0.50 -15.26 7.72
C ASN A 443 -1.62 -14.80 8.66
N ALA A 444 -1.99 -15.62 9.65
CA ALA A 444 -2.96 -15.24 10.68
C ALA A 444 -2.44 -14.07 11.54
N LEU A 445 -1.18 -14.11 11.99
CA LEU A 445 -0.55 -13.02 12.74
C LEU A 445 -0.51 -11.73 11.90
N LEU A 446 -0.05 -11.78 10.65
CA LEU A 446 0.03 -10.61 9.79
C LEU A 446 -1.36 -10.02 9.52
N ALA A 447 -2.35 -10.86 9.22
CA ALA A 447 -3.73 -10.40 9.02
C ALA A 447 -4.31 -9.73 10.28
N THR A 448 -4.06 -10.30 11.48
CA THR A 448 -4.48 -9.68 12.74
C THR A 448 -3.78 -8.36 12.99
N GLY A 449 -2.50 -8.24 12.62
CA GLY A 449 -1.75 -6.99 12.65
C GLY A 449 -2.39 -5.90 11.82
N HIS A 450 -2.71 -6.19 10.55
CA HIS A 450 -3.44 -5.27 9.67
C HIS A 450 -4.80 -4.87 10.24
N PHE A 451 -5.53 -5.83 10.80
CA PHE A 451 -6.86 -5.59 11.36
C PHE A 451 -6.83 -4.67 12.58
N MET A 452 -5.82 -4.81 13.44
CA MET A 452 -5.61 -3.94 14.60
C MET A 452 -5.07 -2.57 14.18
N ALA A 453 -4.16 -2.51 13.20
CA ALA A 453 -3.62 -1.26 12.66
C ALA A 453 -4.71 -0.38 12.02
N ASP A 454 -5.72 -0.98 11.35
CA ASP A 454 -6.89 -0.26 10.82
C ASP A 454 -7.65 0.46 11.94
N ARG A 455 -7.92 -0.22 13.05
CA ARG A 455 -8.55 0.39 14.23
C ARG A 455 -7.76 1.60 14.75
N GLU A 456 -6.45 1.44 14.88
CA GLU A 456 -5.58 2.50 15.39
C GLU A 456 -5.48 3.68 14.44
N PHE A 457 -5.42 3.42 13.13
CA PHE A 457 -5.46 4.46 12.12
C PHE A 457 -6.75 5.28 12.21
N ARG A 458 -7.91 4.64 12.29
CA ARG A 458 -9.22 5.30 12.41
C ARG A 458 -9.32 6.12 13.70
N SER A 459 -8.85 5.58 14.82
CA SER A 459 -8.85 6.30 16.10
C SER A 459 -7.97 7.55 16.08
N ARG A 460 -6.82 7.50 15.43
CA ARG A 460 -5.95 8.68 15.23
C ARG A 460 -6.62 9.70 14.32
N TYR A 461 -7.18 9.26 13.22
CA TYR A 461 -7.80 10.13 12.25
C TYR A 461 -9.00 10.91 12.81
N SER A 462 -9.85 10.26 13.61
CA SER A 462 -10.99 10.93 14.26
C SER A 462 -10.54 12.08 15.18
N LYS A 463 -9.40 11.92 15.86
CA LYS A 463 -8.79 12.96 16.72
C LYS A 463 -8.15 14.09 15.92
N LEU A 464 -7.47 13.78 14.79
CA LEU A 464 -6.80 14.79 13.96
C LEU A 464 -7.78 15.69 13.20
N SER A 465 -8.97 15.19 12.86
CA SER A 465 -10.01 16.02 12.24
C SER A 465 -10.55 17.13 13.14
N GLU A 466 -10.29 17.06 14.44
CA GLU A 466 -10.62 18.08 15.45
C GLU A 466 -9.49 19.10 15.68
N ILE A 467 -8.27 18.82 15.20
CA ILE A 467 -7.10 19.69 15.37
C ILE A 467 -6.99 20.63 14.16
N ALA A 468 -7.04 21.95 14.42
CA ALA A 468 -6.84 22.97 13.39
C ALA A 468 -5.47 22.79 12.71
N GLN A 469 -5.43 22.93 11.39
CA GLN A 469 -4.17 22.89 10.62
C GLN A 469 -3.15 23.86 11.24
N PRO A 470 -1.86 23.45 11.37
CA PRO A 470 -0.83 24.33 11.91
C PRO A 470 -0.77 25.62 11.08
N LYS A 471 -0.84 26.77 11.75
CA LYS A 471 -0.65 28.06 11.08
C LYS A 471 0.75 28.08 10.48
N ASN A 472 0.84 28.30 9.18
CA ASN A 472 2.10 28.54 8.49
C ASN A 472 2.88 29.66 9.18
N ILE A 473 4.00 29.34 9.83
CA ILE A 473 4.88 30.29 10.52
C ILE A 473 5.86 30.95 9.52
N VAL A 474 5.97 30.40 8.29
CA VAL A 474 6.91 30.88 7.28
C VAL A 474 6.35 32.07 6.54
N HIS A 475 7.11 33.16 6.51
CA HIS A 475 6.76 34.37 5.78
C HIS A 475 6.66 34.11 4.27
N GLU A 476 5.57 34.52 3.64
CA GLU A 476 5.34 34.36 2.19
C GLU A 476 6.49 34.94 1.34
N ALA A 477 7.16 35.97 1.83
CA ALA A 477 8.33 36.56 1.20
C ALA A 477 9.53 35.59 1.09
N VAL A 478 9.74 34.71 2.09
CA VAL A 478 10.79 33.69 2.06
C VAL A 478 10.49 32.65 0.98
N VAL A 479 9.25 32.17 0.95
CA VAL A 479 8.79 31.21 -0.07
C VAL A 479 8.96 31.79 -1.47
N SER A 480 8.49 33.02 -1.69
CA SER A 480 8.57 33.69 -3.00
C SER A 480 10.02 33.89 -3.45
N ARG A 481 10.91 34.29 -2.54
CA ARG A 481 12.35 34.46 -2.82
C ARG A 481 12.99 33.14 -3.27
N TRP A 482 12.74 32.06 -2.53
CA TRP A 482 13.35 30.77 -2.88
C TRP A 482 12.71 30.16 -4.13
N LYS A 483 11.42 30.31 -4.38
CA LYS A 483 10.82 29.91 -5.67
C LYS A 483 11.44 30.65 -6.84
N ALA A 484 11.70 31.94 -6.73
CA ALA A 484 12.39 32.72 -7.75
C ALA A 484 13.83 32.23 -7.96
N ARG A 485 14.60 31.95 -6.90
CA ARG A 485 15.96 31.42 -6.97
C ARG A 485 16.03 30.02 -7.60
N LEU A 486 15.04 29.14 -7.27
CA LEU A 486 14.95 27.79 -7.82
C LEU A 486 14.51 27.78 -9.30
N ALA A 487 13.77 28.79 -9.74
CA ALA A 487 13.41 28.97 -11.14
C ALA A 487 14.57 29.47 -12.01
N ASP A 488 15.55 30.13 -11.41
CA ASP A 488 16.81 30.48 -12.05
C ASP A 488 17.66 29.21 -12.25
N ARG A 489 18.01 28.89 -13.50
CA ARG A 489 18.67 27.64 -13.89
C ARG A 489 20.10 27.49 -13.36
N ALA A 490 20.60 28.41 -12.54
CA ALA A 490 21.90 28.30 -11.92
C ALA A 490 21.88 27.19 -10.83
N PRO A 491 22.84 26.27 -10.85
CA PRO A 491 22.96 25.24 -9.80
C PRO A 491 23.00 25.84 -8.41
N LEU A 492 22.35 25.18 -7.44
CA LEU A 492 22.50 25.54 -6.04
C LEU A 492 23.77 24.90 -5.49
N THR A 493 24.52 25.69 -4.71
CA THR A 493 25.65 25.19 -3.93
C THR A 493 25.15 24.58 -2.62
N GLU A 494 25.99 23.79 -1.94
CA GLU A 494 25.72 23.30 -0.58
C GLU A 494 25.37 24.45 0.38
N ALA A 495 26.12 25.55 0.30
CA ALA A 495 25.86 26.76 1.10
C ALA A 495 24.51 27.40 0.80
N ASP A 496 24.07 27.42 -0.48
CA ASP A 496 22.70 27.87 -0.84
C ASP A 496 21.64 26.95 -0.20
N GLY A 497 21.86 25.64 -0.27
CA GLY A 497 20.95 24.65 0.31
C GLY A 497 20.82 24.80 1.83
N LEU A 498 21.94 24.88 2.55
CA LEU A 498 21.96 25.09 4.00
C LEU A 498 21.35 26.45 4.40
N THR A 499 21.59 27.51 3.60
CA THR A 499 20.94 28.81 3.80
C THR A 499 19.43 28.73 3.62
N MET A 500 18.99 27.99 2.60
CA MET A 500 17.55 27.74 2.39
C MET A 500 16.94 27.06 3.61
N LEU A 501 17.56 25.99 4.12
CA LEU A 501 17.10 25.29 5.31
C LEU A 501 16.96 26.24 6.51
N ALA A 502 17.98 27.07 6.76
CA ALA A 502 17.96 28.05 7.86
C ALA A 502 16.86 29.10 7.70
N ASP A 503 16.59 29.61 6.49
CA ASP A 503 15.53 30.54 6.19
C ASP A 503 14.13 29.97 6.46
N PHE A 504 13.97 28.65 6.37
CA PHE A 504 12.75 27.91 6.73
C PHE A 504 12.75 27.42 8.20
N GLY A 505 13.74 27.80 8.99
CA GLY A 505 13.80 27.53 10.42
C GLY A 505 14.43 26.18 10.80
N LEU A 506 15.09 25.47 9.85
CA LEU A 506 15.87 24.29 10.18
C LEU A 506 17.24 24.72 10.76
N ALA A 507 17.74 23.98 11.74
CA ALA A 507 19.03 24.28 12.34
C ALA A 507 20.17 23.84 11.40
N ALA A 508 21.03 24.79 11.07
CA ALA A 508 22.27 24.61 10.35
C ALA A 508 23.40 25.34 11.10
N PRO A 509 24.64 24.83 11.04
CA PRO A 509 25.78 25.49 11.67
C PRO A 509 26.11 26.85 11.03
N GLY A 510 26.73 27.76 11.77
CA GLY A 510 27.29 29.00 11.23
C GLY A 510 28.31 28.64 10.12
N MET A 511 28.24 29.35 8.98
CA MET A 511 29.09 29.03 7.82
C MET A 511 29.41 30.25 6.97
N ALA A 512 30.49 30.14 6.19
CA ALA A 512 30.87 31.13 5.17
C ALA A 512 31.58 30.44 4.00
N THR A 513 31.33 30.88 2.77
CA THR A 513 32.11 30.48 1.61
C THR A 513 33.26 31.47 1.41
N VAL A 514 34.48 30.97 1.26
CA VAL A 514 35.70 31.74 1.12
C VAL A 514 36.46 31.33 -0.13
N THR A 515 37.20 32.29 -0.73
CA THR A 515 38.01 32.08 -1.93
C THR A 515 39.46 32.55 -1.73
N SER A 516 39.77 33.06 -0.56
CA SER A 516 41.11 33.57 -0.19
C SER A 516 41.38 33.43 1.31
N LEU A 517 42.67 33.42 1.67
CA LEU A 517 43.10 33.46 3.09
C LEU A 517 42.56 34.68 3.84
N ALA A 518 42.43 35.83 3.18
CA ALA A 518 41.90 37.03 3.79
C ALA A 518 40.42 36.85 4.16
N GLU A 519 39.60 36.26 3.27
CA GLU A 519 38.21 35.91 3.53
C GLU A 519 38.08 34.85 4.61
N LEU A 520 38.95 33.81 4.61
CA LEU A 520 38.97 32.79 5.66
C LEU A 520 39.22 33.44 7.03
N ASN A 521 40.22 34.30 7.17
CA ASN A 521 40.54 34.99 8.42
C ASN A 521 39.37 35.86 8.91
N ALA A 522 38.66 36.50 8.00
CA ALA A 522 37.46 37.25 8.36
C ALA A 522 36.30 36.33 8.82
N ALA A 523 36.11 35.18 8.17
CA ALA A 523 35.07 34.20 8.48
C ALA A 523 35.28 33.55 9.85
N ILE A 524 36.49 33.02 10.14
CA ILE A 524 36.79 32.33 11.41
C ILE A 524 36.70 33.22 12.64
N ASN A 525 36.83 34.55 12.49
CA ASN A 525 36.56 35.49 13.60
C ASN A 525 35.09 35.55 14.05
N ASN A 526 34.17 35.07 13.21
CA ASN A 526 32.74 35.08 13.48
C ASN A 526 32.17 33.66 13.70
N LEU A 527 32.99 32.60 13.63
CA LEU A 527 32.61 31.23 13.81
C LEU A 527 33.20 30.65 15.09
N ALA A 528 32.48 29.75 15.75
CA ALA A 528 32.98 29.04 16.92
C ALA A 528 33.87 27.86 16.50
N PHE A 529 34.98 27.68 17.22
CA PHE A 529 35.81 26.48 17.08
C PHE A 529 35.28 25.32 17.92
N PRO A 530 35.49 24.07 17.51
CA PRO A 530 36.20 23.67 16.30
C PRO A 530 35.42 23.95 15.02
N THR A 531 36.15 24.11 13.89
CA THR A 531 35.55 24.33 12.58
C THR A 531 35.79 23.17 11.63
N VAL A 532 35.03 23.16 10.52
CA VAL A 532 35.13 22.21 9.41
C VAL A 532 35.40 23.00 8.14
N LEU A 533 36.30 22.54 7.31
CA LEU A 533 36.49 23.04 5.95
C LEU A 533 36.03 21.97 4.95
N LYS A 534 35.24 22.38 3.97
CA LYS A 534 34.80 21.54 2.84
C LYS A 534 35.14 22.22 1.53
N THR A 535 35.66 21.48 0.55
CA THR A 535 35.79 22.05 -0.80
C THR A 535 34.40 22.44 -1.33
N ALA A 536 34.30 23.64 -1.90
CA ALA A 536 33.08 24.14 -2.56
C ALA A 536 33.24 24.17 -4.09
N GLU A 537 34.29 23.55 -4.61
CA GLU A 537 34.46 23.25 -6.03
C GLU A 537 33.54 22.07 -6.44
N ASP A 538 33.39 21.88 -7.74
CA ASP A 538 32.43 20.90 -8.33
C ASP A 538 33.00 19.47 -8.29
N TYR A 539 32.99 18.85 -7.10
CA TYR A 539 33.32 17.44 -6.89
C TYR A 539 32.12 16.63 -6.44
N ALA A 540 31.86 15.53 -7.11
CA ALA A 540 30.70 14.67 -6.82
C ALA A 540 30.78 13.99 -5.44
N HIS A 541 31.97 13.57 -4.99
CA HIS A 541 32.24 12.87 -3.72
C HIS A 541 33.39 13.51 -2.99
N LYS A 542 33.12 14.57 -2.22
CA LYS A 542 34.12 15.40 -1.55
C LYS A 542 35.02 14.60 -0.60
N SER A 543 34.49 13.61 0.08
CA SER A 543 35.25 12.76 1.02
C SER A 543 36.26 11.84 0.33
N GLU A 544 36.01 11.42 -0.92
CA GLU A 544 36.92 10.55 -1.67
C GLU A 544 38.15 11.30 -2.19
N VAL A 545 38.03 12.60 -2.40
CA VAL A 545 39.10 13.47 -2.87
C VAL A 545 39.82 14.22 -1.71
N ASP A 546 39.60 13.77 -0.48
CA ASP A 546 40.11 14.42 0.73
C ASP A 546 39.65 15.91 0.86
N GLY A 547 38.47 16.19 0.35
CA GLY A 547 37.86 17.53 0.28
C GLY A 547 37.15 17.98 1.55
N VAL A 548 37.31 17.27 2.69
CA VAL A 548 36.71 17.60 3.98
C VAL A 548 37.80 17.53 5.08
N ARG A 549 37.92 18.60 5.86
CA ARG A 549 38.80 18.67 7.04
C ARG A 549 37.96 18.94 8.26
N LEU A 550 37.98 18.00 9.20
CA LEU A 550 37.19 18.04 10.43
C LEU A 550 38.06 18.42 11.63
N ASN A 551 37.40 18.92 12.69
CA ASN A 551 37.97 19.13 14.01
C ASN A 551 39.14 20.09 14.03
N LEU A 552 39.08 21.19 13.27
CA LEU A 552 40.08 22.25 13.29
C LEU A 552 39.80 23.12 14.51
N THR A 553 40.73 23.07 15.49
CA THR A 553 40.54 23.63 16.82
C THR A 553 41.11 25.05 16.97
N SER A 554 41.85 25.50 15.97
CA SER A 554 42.53 26.82 15.98
C SER A 554 42.49 27.47 14.59
N ALA A 555 42.76 28.80 14.59
CA ALA A 555 42.90 29.56 13.34
C ALA A 555 44.08 29.08 12.50
N ASP A 556 45.18 28.71 13.16
CA ASP A 556 46.38 28.23 12.47
C ASP A 556 46.13 26.91 11.75
N GLU A 557 45.42 25.94 12.39
CA GLU A 557 45.00 24.68 11.77
C GLU A 557 44.04 24.92 10.59
N ALA A 558 43.11 25.87 10.72
CA ALA A 558 42.20 26.22 9.64
C ALA A 558 42.90 26.85 8.43
N ILE A 559 43.91 27.68 8.67
CA ILE A 559 44.74 28.32 7.63
C ILE A 559 45.60 27.28 6.91
N GLU A 560 46.24 26.37 7.65
CA GLU A 560 47.03 25.27 7.08
C GLU A 560 46.15 24.36 6.21
N ALA A 561 45.02 23.89 6.74
CA ALA A 561 44.06 23.06 6.02
C ALA A 561 43.53 23.75 4.73
N TYR A 562 43.19 25.04 4.82
CA TYR A 562 42.77 25.81 3.65
C TYR A 562 43.89 25.90 2.59
N THR A 563 45.11 26.14 3.01
CA THR A 563 46.25 26.29 2.10
C THR A 563 46.51 25.00 1.32
N GLU A 564 46.43 23.86 1.99
CA GLU A 564 46.54 22.54 1.37
C GLU A 564 45.39 22.26 0.41
N MET A 565 44.16 22.49 0.87
CA MET A 565 42.94 22.25 0.04
C MET A 565 42.92 23.14 -1.20
N ALA A 566 43.28 24.44 -1.04
CA ALA A 566 43.29 25.39 -2.15
C ALA A 566 44.36 25.04 -3.20
N ALA A 567 45.50 24.49 -2.78
CA ALA A 567 46.56 24.04 -3.69
C ALA A 567 46.19 22.79 -4.48
N CYS A 568 45.41 21.86 -3.90
CA CYS A 568 45.07 20.57 -4.51
C CYS A 568 43.72 20.56 -5.21
N LEU A 569 42.71 21.25 -4.68
CA LEU A 569 41.30 21.13 -5.09
C LEU A 569 40.73 22.45 -5.63
N GLY A 570 41.39 23.58 -5.39
CA GLY A 570 40.91 24.91 -5.77
C GLY A 570 40.57 25.78 -4.56
N PRO A 571 40.56 27.12 -4.74
CA PRO A 571 40.46 28.08 -3.64
C PRO A 571 39.09 28.24 -3.00
N LYS A 572 38.04 27.72 -3.63
CA LYS A 572 36.68 27.88 -3.13
C LYS A 572 36.37 26.84 -2.06
N VAL A 573 36.24 27.28 -0.81
CA VAL A 573 36.04 26.44 0.37
C VAL A 573 34.85 26.95 1.20
N LEU A 574 34.05 26.03 1.71
CA LEU A 574 33.01 26.29 2.71
C LEU A 574 33.64 26.04 4.10
N VAL A 575 33.71 27.05 4.93
CA VAL A 575 34.08 26.96 6.35
C VAL A 575 32.82 27.00 7.19
N MET A 576 32.70 26.10 8.17
CA MET A 576 31.52 26.00 9.02
C MET A 576 31.91 25.58 10.44
N GLU A 577 31.06 25.91 11.40
CA GLU A 577 31.16 25.43 12.77
C GLU A 577 30.97 23.90 12.81
N MET A 578 31.77 23.22 13.63
CA MET A 578 31.63 21.77 13.79
C MET A 578 30.51 21.44 14.75
N VAL A 579 29.55 20.69 14.25
CA VAL A 579 28.46 20.15 15.09
C VAL A 579 28.99 19.02 15.96
N PRO A 580 28.59 18.95 17.26
CA PRO A 580 28.95 17.84 18.13
C PRO A 580 28.55 16.49 17.54
N ALA A 581 29.42 15.47 17.76
CA ALA A 581 29.14 14.13 17.28
C ALA A 581 27.79 13.56 17.85
N GLY A 582 26.99 12.99 17.00
CA GLY A 582 25.69 12.45 17.36
C GLY A 582 25.31 11.23 16.52
N PHE A 583 24.01 10.91 16.50
CA PHE A 583 23.44 9.96 15.54
C PHE A 583 23.23 10.66 14.20
N GLU A 584 23.53 9.96 13.13
CA GLU A 584 23.34 10.47 11.77
C GLU A 584 22.04 9.95 11.18
N LEU A 585 21.19 10.86 10.72
CA LEU A 585 20.01 10.60 9.92
C LEU A 585 20.16 11.26 8.54
N SER A 586 19.35 10.83 7.56
CA SER A 586 19.13 11.55 6.31
C SER A 586 17.67 11.99 6.22
N PHE A 587 17.47 13.25 5.80
CA PHE A 587 16.17 13.79 5.40
C PHE A 587 16.20 14.03 3.90
N GLY A 588 15.43 13.25 3.16
CA GLY A 588 15.23 13.41 1.72
C GLY A 588 13.81 13.85 1.38
N ALA A 589 13.64 14.50 0.23
CA ALA A 589 12.33 14.66 -0.37
C ALA A 589 12.42 14.57 -1.88
N ILE A 590 11.35 14.05 -2.50
CA ILE A 590 11.17 13.97 -3.95
C ILE A 590 9.80 14.56 -4.31
N TYR A 591 9.73 15.21 -5.46
CA TYR A 591 8.47 15.65 -6.02
C TYR A 591 7.98 14.65 -7.07
N ASP A 592 6.85 14.02 -6.80
CA ASP A 592 6.15 13.15 -7.72
C ASP A 592 5.04 13.93 -8.43
N VAL A 593 4.95 13.78 -9.77
CA VAL A 593 3.98 14.55 -10.58
C VAL A 593 2.53 14.15 -10.32
N ASP A 594 2.31 12.93 -9.86
CA ASP A 594 0.99 12.35 -9.62
C ASP A 594 0.53 12.50 -8.17
N PHE A 595 1.46 12.38 -7.20
CA PHE A 595 1.13 12.32 -5.77
C PHE A 595 1.68 13.50 -4.96
N GLY A 596 2.46 14.40 -5.59
CA GLY A 596 3.04 15.55 -4.90
C GLY A 596 4.34 15.23 -4.16
N THR A 597 4.67 16.06 -3.16
CA THR A 597 5.93 15.95 -2.44
C THR A 597 5.91 14.85 -1.40
N VAL A 598 6.92 13.98 -1.44
CA VAL A 598 7.15 12.89 -0.49
C VAL A 598 8.44 13.14 0.27
N VAL A 599 8.35 13.07 1.60
CA VAL A 599 9.50 13.11 2.52
C VAL A 599 9.95 11.69 2.81
N ILE A 600 11.26 11.48 2.83
CA ILE A 600 11.90 10.21 3.15
C ILE A 600 12.87 10.46 4.30
N VAL A 601 12.79 9.64 5.34
CA VAL A 601 13.73 9.67 6.46
C VAL A 601 14.43 8.33 6.57
N SER A 602 15.75 8.33 6.74
CA SER A 602 16.50 7.09 6.91
C SER A 602 17.62 7.23 7.94
N ALA A 603 18.19 6.11 8.37
CA ALA A 603 19.51 6.10 9.00
C ALA A 603 20.51 6.77 8.06
N GLY A 604 21.37 7.64 8.58
CA GLY A 604 22.36 8.40 7.81
C GLY A 604 23.77 7.78 7.84
N GLY A 605 24.71 8.45 7.20
CA GLY A 605 26.11 8.05 7.15
C GLY A 605 26.32 6.68 6.51
N VAL A 606 27.34 5.95 6.95
CA VAL A 606 27.68 4.61 6.42
C VAL A 606 26.61 3.54 6.65
N LEU A 607 25.65 3.78 7.53
CA LEU A 607 24.58 2.82 7.84
C LEU A 607 23.47 2.81 6.79
N ILE A 608 23.36 3.83 5.94
CA ILE A 608 22.26 3.98 4.96
C ILE A 608 22.22 2.81 3.96
N GLU A 609 23.41 2.36 3.50
CA GLU A 609 23.53 1.30 2.51
C GLU A 609 23.31 -0.10 3.09
N PHE A 610 23.64 -0.31 4.38
CA PHE A 610 23.60 -1.61 5.02
C PHE A 610 22.26 -1.94 5.67
N LEU A 611 21.62 -0.96 6.32
CA LEU A 611 20.41 -1.23 7.10
C LEU A 611 19.12 -1.15 6.27
N ASN A 612 19.13 -0.41 5.16
CA ASN A 612 17.93 -0.08 4.37
C ASN A 612 16.74 0.34 5.28
N ASP A 613 17.06 1.10 6.35
CA ASP A 613 16.12 1.56 7.37
C ASP A 613 15.61 2.93 6.96
N LYS A 614 14.48 2.94 6.26
CA LYS A 614 13.87 4.15 5.73
C LYS A 614 12.36 4.12 5.84
N VAL A 615 11.77 5.30 6.04
CA VAL A 615 10.33 5.53 6.10
C VAL A 615 9.98 6.71 5.21
N ALA A 616 8.76 6.71 4.66
CA ALA A 616 8.29 7.76 3.75
C ALA A 616 6.89 8.25 4.14
N ALA A 617 6.63 9.54 3.90
CA ALA A 617 5.32 10.15 4.14
C ALA A 617 5.04 11.28 3.14
N LEU A 618 3.75 11.55 2.86
CA LEU A 618 3.34 12.74 2.09
C LEU A 618 3.59 14.01 2.90
N ALA A 619 4.14 15.03 2.26
CA ALA A 619 4.28 16.35 2.86
C ALA A 619 2.96 17.17 2.67
N PRO A 620 2.62 18.10 3.61
CA PRO A 620 3.36 18.44 4.83
C PRO A 620 3.02 17.52 6.02
N LEU A 621 3.98 17.37 6.94
CA LEU A 621 3.79 16.70 8.24
C LEU A 621 3.63 17.73 9.35
N ASP A 622 2.82 17.44 10.36
CA ASP A 622 2.88 18.09 11.66
C ASP A 622 3.91 17.41 12.59
N CYS A 623 4.16 17.97 13.77
CA CYS A 623 5.15 17.43 14.69
C CYS A 623 4.80 16.01 15.21
N GLU A 624 3.52 15.71 15.40
CA GLU A 624 3.06 14.40 15.87
C GLU A 624 3.23 13.33 14.78
N ALA A 625 2.88 13.66 13.53
CA ALA A 625 3.11 12.80 12.38
C ALA A 625 4.61 12.55 12.15
N ALA A 626 5.43 13.61 12.26
CA ALA A 626 6.88 13.50 12.17
C ALA A 626 7.46 12.61 13.28
N LYS A 627 7.01 12.75 14.53
CA LYS A 627 7.42 11.91 15.65
C LYS A 627 7.00 10.45 15.46
N SER A 628 5.77 10.22 14.98
CA SER A 628 5.30 8.88 14.64
C SER A 628 6.17 8.25 13.54
N LEU A 629 6.49 8.99 12.49
CA LEU A 629 7.33 8.53 11.38
C LEU A 629 8.73 8.13 11.87
N LEU A 630 9.37 8.96 12.70
CA LEU A 630 10.69 8.68 13.29
C LEU A 630 10.67 7.42 14.17
N SER A 631 9.57 7.16 14.88
CA SER A 631 9.44 5.99 15.77
C SER A 631 9.39 4.65 15.03
N GLU A 632 9.12 4.66 13.74
CA GLU A 632 9.06 3.45 12.90
C GLU A 632 10.41 3.02 12.34
N LEU A 633 11.43 3.89 12.40
CA LEU A 633 12.79 3.51 12.06
C LEU A 633 13.30 2.41 13.03
N ARG A 634 14.02 1.43 12.50
CA ARG A 634 14.65 0.38 13.33
C ARG A 634 15.63 0.98 14.33
N ILE A 635 16.35 2.05 13.90
CA ILE A 635 17.27 2.77 14.77
C ILE A 635 16.59 3.63 15.84
N ALA A 636 15.25 3.77 15.84
CA ALA A 636 14.52 4.55 16.85
C ALA A 636 14.87 4.13 18.28
N ARG A 637 15.14 2.85 18.52
CA ARG A 637 15.58 2.34 19.82
C ARG A 637 16.96 2.90 20.25
N LEU A 638 17.85 3.17 19.29
CA LEU A 638 19.15 3.78 19.54
C LEU A 638 18.98 5.27 19.85
N LEU A 639 18.07 5.95 19.16
CA LEU A 639 17.76 7.36 19.38
C LEU A 639 17.18 7.63 20.78
N ALA A 640 16.50 6.67 21.36
CA ALA A 640 15.98 6.73 22.74
C ALA A 640 17.06 6.61 23.81
N GLY A 641 18.32 6.42 23.44
CA GLY A 641 19.47 6.22 24.34
C GLY A 641 19.81 4.74 24.53
N TYR A 642 21.08 4.38 24.31
CA TYR A 642 21.54 3.00 24.39
C TYR A 642 22.98 2.89 24.87
N ARG A 643 23.26 1.98 25.82
CA ARG A 643 24.59 1.63 26.36
C ARG A 643 25.44 2.86 26.75
N GLY A 644 24.86 3.81 27.50
CA GLY A 644 25.54 5.00 27.98
C GLY A 644 25.63 6.18 26.99
N LYS A 645 25.09 6.03 25.77
CA LYS A 645 24.86 7.17 24.90
C LYS A 645 23.57 7.88 25.32
N PRO A 646 23.55 9.23 25.42
CA PRO A 646 22.37 9.97 25.79
C PRO A 646 21.28 9.84 24.72
N ALA A 647 20.04 10.00 25.12
CA ALA A 647 18.91 10.08 24.20
C ALA A 647 19.00 11.34 23.34
N VAL A 648 18.52 11.24 22.11
CA VAL A 648 18.33 12.39 21.21
C VAL A 648 17.14 13.22 21.67
N ASP A 649 17.16 14.53 21.49
CA ASP A 649 15.96 15.37 21.62
C ASP A 649 14.94 15.00 20.52
N MET A 650 14.09 14.00 20.80
CA MET A 650 13.11 13.49 19.84
C MET A 650 12.06 14.53 19.48
N ASP A 651 11.72 15.44 20.38
CA ASP A 651 10.76 16.52 20.10
C ASP A 651 11.37 17.60 19.21
N GLY A 652 12.67 17.94 19.44
CA GLY A 652 13.44 18.82 18.56
C GLY A 652 13.60 18.22 17.16
N LEU A 653 13.97 16.93 17.08
CA LEU A 653 14.12 16.22 15.82
C LEU A 653 12.79 16.16 15.05
N ALA A 654 11.68 15.87 15.70
CA ALA A 654 10.35 15.87 15.08
C ALA A 654 9.96 17.27 14.57
N ARG A 655 10.27 18.34 15.32
CA ARG A 655 10.08 19.73 14.84
C ARG A 655 10.88 20.02 13.58
N GLN A 656 12.18 19.63 13.53
CA GLN A 656 13.03 19.82 12.35
C GLN A 656 12.46 19.07 11.13
N LEU A 657 12.02 17.83 11.31
CA LEU A 657 11.40 17.04 10.24
C LEU A 657 10.08 17.67 9.77
N ALA A 658 9.24 18.15 10.67
CA ALA A 658 8.01 18.83 10.33
C ALA A 658 8.26 20.13 9.54
N GLN A 659 9.25 20.94 9.96
CA GLN A 659 9.68 22.16 9.24
C GLN A 659 10.23 21.84 7.85
N PHE A 660 11.07 20.79 7.74
CA PHE A 660 11.56 20.31 6.45
C PHE A 660 10.41 19.92 5.53
N SER A 661 9.46 19.13 6.03
CA SER A 661 8.31 18.69 5.23
C SER A 661 7.42 19.85 4.79
N GLN A 662 7.23 20.87 5.63
CA GLN A 662 6.49 22.09 5.27
C GLN A 662 7.23 22.89 4.20
N MET A 663 8.55 23.05 4.33
CA MET A 663 9.39 23.72 3.33
C MET A 663 9.21 23.08 1.95
N VAL A 664 9.42 21.77 1.86
CA VAL A 664 9.35 21.07 0.56
C VAL A 664 7.92 21.05 0.00
N ALA A 665 6.90 21.03 0.84
CA ALA A 665 5.51 21.15 0.39
C ALA A 665 5.22 22.58 -0.17
N LEU A 666 5.73 23.63 0.46
CA LEU A 666 5.56 25.01 0.02
C LEU A 666 6.32 25.31 -1.28
N LEU A 667 7.51 24.74 -1.45
CA LEU A 667 8.33 24.90 -2.65
C LEU A 667 7.81 24.01 -3.79
N GLY A 668 7.20 22.86 -3.48
CA GLY A 668 6.48 21.99 -4.42
C GLY A 668 7.37 21.55 -5.58
N ASP A 669 6.87 21.68 -6.80
CA ASP A 669 7.55 21.23 -8.02
C ASP A 669 8.78 22.07 -8.42
N ALA A 670 9.12 23.11 -7.68
CA ALA A 670 10.36 23.86 -7.87
C ALA A 670 11.60 23.02 -7.45
N ILE A 671 11.41 22.07 -6.53
CA ILE A 671 12.43 21.09 -6.12
C ILE A 671 12.04 19.73 -6.68
N THR A 672 12.93 19.12 -7.46
CA THR A 672 12.74 17.74 -7.94
C THR A 672 13.16 16.73 -6.88
N GLU A 673 14.30 17.00 -6.22
CA GLU A 673 14.85 16.18 -5.17
C GLU A 673 15.69 17.06 -4.23
N ILE A 674 15.65 16.75 -2.95
CA ILE A 674 16.54 17.32 -1.94
C ILE A 674 17.00 16.20 -1.01
N ASP A 675 18.29 16.18 -0.69
CA ASP A 675 18.92 15.27 0.27
C ASP A 675 19.77 16.05 1.27
N ILE A 676 19.45 15.85 2.55
CA ILE A 676 20.18 16.37 3.69
C ILE A 676 20.85 15.18 4.37
N ASN A 677 22.13 14.96 4.12
CA ASN A 677 22.87 13.80 4.60
C ASN A 677 24.33 14.15 4.93
N PRO A 678 24.67 14.19 6.24
CA PRO A 678 23.82 13.82 7.38
C PRO A 678 23.04 14.98 8.02
N VAL A 679 21.99 14.62 8.77
CA VAL A 679 21.43 15.39 9.87
C VAL A 679 22.02 14.80 11.16
N ILE A 680 22.83 15.56 11.89
CA ILE A 680 23.49 15.11 13.12
C ILE A 680 22.56 15.38 14.30
N CYS A 681 22.17 14.33 15.03
CA CYS A 681 21.17 14.37 16.09
C CYS A 681 21.78 14.04 17.44
N GLY A 682 21.49 14.85 18.45
CA GLY A 682 21.99 14.68 19.81
C GLY A 682 21.01 15.22 20.86
N PRO A 683 21.43 15.26 22.15
CA PRO A 683 20.62 15.82 23.20
C PRO A 683 20.33 17.31 23.04
N ASP A 684 21.20 18.03 22.33
CA ASP A 684 21.12 19.49 22.13
C ASP A 684 20.35 19.86 20.84
N GLY A 685 19.83 18.89 20.12
CA GLY A 685 19.04 19.09 18.89
C GLY A 685 19.52 18.29 17.69
N ALA A 686 19.04 18.70 16.52
CA ALA A 686 19.38 18.10 15.23
C ALA A 686 19.82 19.18 14.25
N PHE A 687 20.93 18.99 13.56
CA PHE A 687 21.57 19.97 12.69
C PHE A 687 21.82 19.40 11.29
N ALA A 688 21.38 20.10 10.27
CA ALA A 688 21.72 19.80 8.89
C ALA A 688 23.14 20.28 8.58
N VAL A 689 24.04 19.37 8.18
CA VAL A 689 25.45 19.73 7.93
C VAL A 689 25.86 19.53 6.47
N ASP A 690 25.01 18.97 5.64
CA ASP A 690 25.16 18.89 4.19
C ASP A 690 23.79 18.96 3.53
N CYS A 691 23.71 19.51 2.31
CA CYS A 691 22.47 19.67 1.59
C CYS A 691 22.68 19.68 0.08
N LEU A 692 22.06 18.73 -0.62
CA LEU A 692 21.99 18.67 -2.08
C LEU A 692 20.58 19.00 -2.54
N VAL A 693 20.43 19.94 -3.47
CA VAL A 693 19.14 20.31 -4.06
C VAL A 693 19.19 20.17 -5.56
N LEU A 694 18.28 19.34 -6.10
CA LEU A 694 18.08 19.17 -7.55
C LEU A 694 16.79 19.87 -7.98
N THR A 695 16.88 20.63 -9.08
CA THR A 695 15.74 21.35 -9.68
C THR A 695 15.42 20.80 -11.05
N LYS A 696 14.23 21.08 -11.60
CA LYS A 696 13.84 20.70 -12.98
C LYS A 696 14.85 21.14 -14.05
N ALA A 697 15.63 22.17 -13.78
CA ALA A 697 16.63 22.70 -14.72
C ALA A 697 17.97 21.95 -14.66
N GLY A 698 18.24 21.19 -13.61
CA GLY A 698 19.48 20.45 -13.39
C GLY A 698 19.44 18.96 -13.80
N VAL A 699 18.28 18.44 -14.13
CA VAL A 699 18.14 17.06 -14.64
C VAL A 699 18.36 17.07 -16.14
N LYS A 700 19.56 16.64 -16.58
CA LYS A 700 19.89 16.41 -18.01
C LYS A 700 19.50 15.00 -18.45
#